data_e56601c4922ebf7f5baaea633f348acc
#
_entry.id   e56601c4922ebf7f5baaea633f348acc
#
_cell.length_a   1.000
_cell.length_b   1.000
_cell.length_c   1.000
_cell.angle_alpha   90.00
_cell.angle_beta   90.00
_cell.angle_gamma   90.00
#
_symmetry.space_group_name_H-M   'P 1'
#
loop_
_entity.id
_entity.type
_entity.pdbx_description
1 polymer ?
#
loop_
_entity_poly.entity_id
_entity_poly.type
_entity_poly.pdbx_seq_one_letter_code
_entity_poly.pdbx_strand_id
1 'polypeptide(L)'
;MKKVVTVSLGSSRKDFEFKTTFLGQDFSVHRMGADQDMTKAWELMRRQQASADAIGLGDIGDHYHVGQDTLINKETRRLTNVVTRVPVTTGATLRRLLQVRAVRYVQKELGHYFNNNLVLFLSGMRNYNMAEAMSDYTRNLSFADALFQTGAPAMLGSLEQLELYAKGSNLVLSGKPGEILEGALTDFKAMMVRGEVAKSHVIVGTFAEIKSVGNAANLAGKTLITSAVDDERMAFFKACKVNLVVDTSPKLFEKVVGINTIEAMVLAALEKAPEEISDDDFEEILDDLKIVPRLLHPTGKFRNIRRFAFVIHPLSQEYIRSAYPIPDATPQFIMDKVEQLAAYMPPMVYCRMGNIVSPTGAEAEGWLISVGGTPREMLSRSPEFTYRRLLHAAKIAEKLGAQIMGLGAFTKVVGDAGITVARRSRLPITTGNSYSASGALWAAADAMRRMGLAKIDPKTGRVAGKTMVVGAAGSIGSVSARLLAMSFDEVYLAGLTLDKLEELKASILKDTPDAKVFTTIDYDNLLAEMDMIVTSTSGAGKSVLDITRVKPGCVITDVARPLDLPASEVAKRPDVLVIESGEIELPTKVRGMKNIGLPDNVIYACLAETIVLALEGRFEVFTIGRNTEWEKVKEIYKLGLKHGMKLAAISGVKGVYTDQDIAKVVALARKARLTWKDPGGTRPAGKAAKPKAVRAPRAAVKAAPAAKAPASKTAAGDKAPAAKKAPAAKRAPATRVPRAAPRKAPEVPPEMTSE
;
A
#
# COMPACT_ATOMS: atom_id res chain seq x y z
N MET A 1 48.97 18.60 15.26
CA MET A 1 47.62 19.21 15.06
C MET A 1 47.51 19.51 13.58
N LYS A 2 46.57 18.84 12.92
CA LYS A 2 46.29 19.02 11.48
C LYS A 2 45.43 20.26 11.22
N LYS A 3 45.70 20.95 10.12
CA LYS A 3 44.96 22.15 9.73
C LYS A 3 44.12 21.89 8.50
N VAL A 4 42.80 22.02 8.62
CA VAL A 4 41.89 21.94 7.49
C VAL A 4 41.25 23.31 7.23
N VAL A 5 41.30 23.74 5.97
CA VAL A 5 40.75 25.04 5.55
C VAL A 5 39.62 24.79 4.55
N THR A 6 38.47 25.36 4.80
CA THR A 6 37.37 25.40 3.85
C THR A 6 37.31 26.78 3.21
N VAL A 7 37.53 26.84 1.91
CA VAL A 7 37.22 28.04 1.11
C VAL A 7 35.83 27.92 0.52
N SER A 8 35.00 28.91 0.78
CA SER A 8 33.58 28.91 0.36
C SER A 8 33.25 30.17 -0.44
N LEU A 9 32.53 30.06 -1.55
CA LEU A 9 31.99 31.22 -2.25
C LEU A 9 30.95 31.99 -1.42
N GLY A 10 30.38 31.35 -0.38
CA GLY A 10 29.44 32.00 0.51
C GLY A 10 30.02 33.18 1.29
N SER A 11 29.15 33.83 2.10
CA SER A 11 29.51 35.05 2.84
C SER A 11 30.60 34.81 3.89
N SER A 12 31.56 35.72 3.95
CA SER A 12 32.61 35.80 4.98
C SER A 12 32.06 36.06 6.39
N ARG A 13 30.82 36.59 6.52
CA ARG A 13 30.14 36.70 7.84
C ARG A 13 29.91 35.36 8.54
N LYS A 14 29.99 34.27 7.80
CA LYS A 14 29.85 32.91 8.32
C LYS A 14 31.20 32.24 8.60
N ASP A 15 32.30 32.97 8.59
CA ASP A 15 33.61 32.46 8.86
C ASP A 15 33.74 32.01 10.30
N PHE A 16 34.45 30.93 10.50
CA PHE A 16 34.73 30.37 11.81
C PHE A 16 36.09 29.72 11.87
N GLU A 17 36.58 29.62 13.09
CA GLU A 17 37.72 28.79 13.46
C GLU A 17 37.40 28.03 14.72
N PHE A 18 37.75 26.75 14.80
CA PHE A 18 37.68 25.97 16.03
C PHE A 18 38.70 24.82 16.01
N LYS A 19 38.99 24.32 17.22
CA LYS A 19 39.84 23.15 17.42
C LYS A 19 38.99 21.98 17.89
N THR A 20 39.31 20.77 17.42
CA THR A 20 38.58 19.57 17.76
C THR A 20 39.47 18.34 17.62
N THR A 21 39.08 17.23 18.25
CA THR A 21 39.67 15.92 17.99
C THR A 21 38.76 15.16 17.04
N PHE A 22 39.31 14.59 15.98
CA PHE A 22 38.60 13.82 14.98
C PHE A 22 39.42 12.61 14.56
N LEU A 23 38.85 11.40 14.55
CA LEU A 23 39.56 10.12 14.29
C LEU A 23 40.84 9.98 15.15
N GLY A 24 40.78 10.38 16.42
CA GLY A 24 41.90 10.31 17.34
C GLY A 24 43.07 11.32 17.10
N GLN A 25 42.88 12.27 16.19
CA GLN A 25 43.87 13.31 15.87
C GLN A 25 43.32 14.71 16.15
N ASP A 26 44.22 15.64 16.51
CA ASP A 26 43.86 17.02 16.78
C ASP A 26 43.83 17.85 15.50
N PHE A 27 42.73 18.59 15.31
CA PHE A 27 42.47 19.42 14.15
C PHE A 27 42.24 20.90 14.53
N SER A 28 42.75 21.79 13.66
CA SER A 28 42.33 23.20 13.59
C SER A 28 41.54 23.37 12.29
N VAL A 29 40.26 23.71 12.39
CA VAL A 29 39.32 23.81 11.27
C VAL A 29 38.96 25.27 11.04
N HIS A 30 39.18 25.77 9.82
CA HIS A 30 38.94 27.15 9.44
C HIS A 30 37.98 27.21 8.25
N ARG A 31 37.01 28.10 8.27
CA ARG A 31 36.17 28.45 7.12
C ARG A 31 36.44 29.88 6.72
N MET A 32 36.66 30.10 5.41
CA MET A 32 36.90 31.41 4.80
C MET A 32 35.93 31.64 3.65
N GLY A 33 35.09 32.66 3.77
CA GLY A 33 34.12 33.07 2.74
C GLY A 33 34.70 34.04 1.75
N ALA A 34 34.40 33.85 0.47
CA ALA A 34 34.85 34.68 -0.62
C ALA A 34 33.79 35.71 -1.06
N ASP A 35 32.61 35.77 -0.45
CA ASP A 35 31.55 36.76 -0.73
C ASP A 35 31.11 36.79 -2.20
N GLN A 36 31.00 35.61 -2.87
CA GLN A 36 30.71 35.40 -4.29
C GLN A 36 31.82 35.88 -5.26
N ASP A 37 33.00 36.25 -4.76
CA ASP A 37 34.14 36.67 -5.57
C ASP A 37 35.04 35.46 -5.90
N MET A 38 35.03 35.03 -7.18
CA MET A 38 35.83 33.93 -7.68
C MET A 38 37.33 34.23 -7.61
N THR A 39 37.79 35.46 -7.78
CA THR A 39 39.16 35.85 -7.71
C THR A 39 39.69 35.74 -6.29
N LYS A 40 38.87 36.23 -5.33
CA LYS A 40 39.18 36.07 -3.90
C LYS A 40 39.23 34.61 -3.49
N ALA A 41 38.30 33.77 -3.98
CA ALA A 41 38.31 32.32 -3.72
C ALA A 41 39.62 31.70 -4.27
N TRP A 42 39.99 32.04 -5.49
CA TRP A 42 41.22 31.57 -6.12
C TRP A 42 42.49 31.91 -5.33
N GLU A 43 42.57 33.18 -4.87
CA GLU A 43 43.69 33.67 -4.05
C GLU A 43 43.75 32.96 -2.69
N LEU A 44 42.58 32.75 -2.03
CA LEU A 44 42.51 31.99 -0.79
C LEU A 44 42.99 30.55 -0.96
N MET A 45 42.53 29.86 -2.00
CA MET A 45 42.96 28.48 -2.31
C MET A 45 44.49 28.42 -2.50
N ARG A 46 45.02 29.31 -3.34
CA ARG A 46 46.45 29.39 -3.61
C ARG A 46 47.29 29.67 -2.37
N ARG A 47 46.80 30.55 -1.49
CA ARG A 47 47.51 30.93 -0.26
C ARG A 47 47.46 29.83 0.79
N GLN A 48 46.28 29.20 0.98
CA GLN A 48 46.06 28.26 2.09
C GLN A 48 46.75 26.91 1.85
N GLN A 49 47.01 26.49 0.61
CA GLN A 49 47.73 25.24 0.34
C GLN A 49 49.18 25.20 0.93
N ALA A 50 49.72 26.35 1.34
CA ALA A 50 51.03 26.40 1.98
C ALA A 50 51.01 26.01 3.47
N SER A 51 49.86 26.04 4.11
CA SER A 51 49.74 25.84 5.55
C SER A 51 48.63 24.87 5.97
N ALA A 52 47.81 24.42 5.05
CA ALA A 52 46.75 23.44 5.31
C ALA A 52 47.21 22.04 4.96
N ASP A 53 46.68 21.02 5.64
CA ASP A 53 46.86 19.61 5.33
C ASP A 53 45.85 19.08 4.32
N ALA A 54 44.68 19.72 4.26
CA ALA A 54 43.67 19.52 3.22
C ALA A 54 42.76 20.75 3.07
N ILE A 55 42.17 20.91 1.87
CA ILE A 55 41.28 22.04 1.56
C ILE A 55 39.90 21.51 1.13
N GLY A 56 38.85 22.01 1.82
CA GLY A 56 37.46 21.84 1.40
C GLY A 56 36.98 23.01 0.54
N LEU A 57 36.26 22.75 -0.53
CA LEU A 57 35.70 23.76 -1.42
C LEU A 57 34.19 23.79 -1.25
N GLY A 58 33.61 24.93 -0.80
CA GLY A 58 32.20 25.07 -0.43
C GLY A 58 31.45 26.15 -1.19
N ASP A 59 30.13 26.02 -1.22
CA ASP A 59 29.18 26.95 -1.89
C ASP A 59 29.57 27.23 -3.34
N ILE A 60 30.16 26.26 -3.99
CA ILE A 60 30.64 26.32 -5.37
C ILE A 60 29.75 25.44 -6.24
N GLY A 61 29.77 25.77 -7.53
CA GLY A 61 29.07 25.04 -8.56
C GLY A 61 29.40 23.56 -8.58
N ASP A 62 28.66 22.91 -9.24
CA ASP A 62 28.30 21.53 -9.31
C ASP A 62 29.45 20.54 -9.54
N HIS A 63 29.55 19.61 -8.64
CA HIS A 63 30.31 18.37 -8.79
C HIS A 63 29.35 17.23 -8.42
N TYR A 64 28.89 16.47 -9.44
CA TYR A 64 27.87 15.44 -9.28
C TYR A 64 28.34 14.11 -9.88
N HIS A 65 27.86 13.03 -9.28
CA HIS A 65 27.93 11.70 -9.87
C HIS A 65 26.52 11.35 -10.35
N VAL A 66 26.35 11.11 -11.65
CA VAL A 66 25.06 10.74 -12.28
C VAL A 66 25.28 9.47 -13.10
N GLY A 67 24.76 8.33 -12.63
CA GLY A 67 25.10 7.03 -13.19
C GLY A 67 26.61 6.78 -13.12
N GLN A 68 27.21 6.50 -14.26
CA GLN A 68 28.67 6.30 -14.38
C GLN A 68 29.45 7.59 -14.67
N ASP A 69 28.72 8.70 -14.87
CA ASP A 69 29.37 9.95 -15.31
C ASP A 69 29.65 10.87 -14.11
N THR A 70 30.81 11.51 -14.15
CA THR A 70 31.14 12.59 -13.18
C THR A 70 31.07 13.93 -13.88
N LEU A 71 30.18 14.78 -13.41
CA LEU A 71 29.92 16.11 -13.93
C LEU A 71 30.57 17.14 -13.01
N ILE A 72 31.55 17.87 -13.50
CA ILE A 72 32.23 18.92 -12.74
C ILE A 72 32.08 20.23 -13.50
N ASN A 73 31.52 21.24 -12.81
CA ASN A 73 31.44 22.60 -13.34
C ASN A 73 32.84 23.13 -13.68
N LYS A 74 32.95 23.89 -14.77
CA LYS A 74 34.21 24.43 -15.29
C LYS A 74 34.96 25.31 -14.27
N GLU A 75 34.21 26.10 -13.50
CA GLU A 75 34.77 27.00 -12.47
C GLU A 75 35.27 26.22 -11.27
N THR A 76 34.47 25.21 -10.82
CA THR A 76 34.92 24.27 -9.78
C THR A 76 36.24 23.59 -10.16
N ARG A 77 36.33 23.09 -11.39
CA ARG A 77 37.57 22.47 -11.92
C ARG A 77 38.73 23.44 -11.93
N ARG A 78 38.50 24.70 -12.28
CA ARG A 78 39.54 25.73 -12.25
C ARG A 78 40.06 25.99 -10.84
N LEU A 79 39.16 26.03 -9.84
CA LEU A 79 39.55 26.26 -8.45
C LEU A 79 40.26 25.05 -7.84
N THR A 80 39.78 23.84 -8.11
CA THR A 80 40.46 22.63 -7.61
C THR A 80 41.84 22.49 -8.20
N ASN A 81 42.04 22.81 -9.48
CA ASN A 81 43.33 22.71 -10.17
C ASN A 81 44.41 23.74 -9.70
N VAL A 82 43.99 24.77 -8.94
CA VAL A 82 44.93 25.72 -8.34
C VAL A 82 45.74 25.11 -7.20
N VAL A 83 45.19 24.14 -6.53
CA VAL A 83 45.77 23.47 -5.38
C VAL A 83 46.49 22.23 -5.89
N THR A 84 47.81 22.20 -5.67
CA THR A 84 48.72 21.14 -6.17
C THR A 84 49.53 20.48 -5.06
N ARG A 85 49.47 21.02 -3.82
CA ARG A 85 50.32 20.61 -2.71
C ARG A 85 49.64 19.74 -1.67
N VAL A 86 48.32 19.88 -1.57
CA VAL A 86 47.51 19.20 -0.56
C VAL A 86 46.23 18.69 -1.19
N PRO A 87 45.57 17.67 -0.62
CA PRO A 87 44.28 17.20 -1.08
C PRO A 87 43.22 18.31 -1.10
N VAL A 88 42.42 18.34 -2.16
CA VAL A 88 41.28 19.25 -2.26
C VAL A 88 40.01 18.49 -2.59
N THR A 89 38.92 18.81 -1.89
CA THR A 89 37.65 18.16 -2.10
C THR A 89 36.48 19.14 -2.14
N THR A 90 35.41 18.79 -2.88
CA THR A 90 34.13 19.46 -2.87
C THR A 90 33.11 18.79 -1.93
N GLY A 91 33.51 17.71 -1.28
CA GLY A 91 32.59 16.87 -0.48
C GLY A 91 31.67 15.97 -1.31
N ALA A 92 31.99 15.73 -2.60
CA ALA A 92 31.09 15.01 -3.49
C ALA A 92 30.99 13.52 -3.15
N THR A 93 32.10 12.90 -2.76
CA THR A 93 32.13 11.46 -2.40
C THR A 93 31.36 11.21 -1.10
N LEU A 94 31.69 11.94 -0.07
CA LEU A 94 31.00 11.80 1.23
C LEU A 94 29.50 12.14 1.11
N ARG A 95 29.14 13.16 0.31
CA ARG A 95 27.73 13.50 0.04
C ARG A 95 26.99 12.33 -0.59
N ARG A 96 27.58 11.68 -1.57
CA ARG A 96 26.99 10.52 -2.23
C ARG A 96 26.69 9.39 -1.24
N LEU A 97 27.64 9.03 -0.40
CA LEU A 97 27.45 7.98 0.61
C LEU A 97 26.40 8.37 1.67
N LEU A 98 26.46 9.60 2.17
CA LEU A 98 25.47 10.09 3.13
C LEU A 98 24.06 10.16 2.55
N GLN A 99 23.89 10.41 1.26
CA GLN A 99 22.59 10.39 0.59
C GLN A 99 21.97 8.99 0.59
N VAL A 100 22.73 7.97 0.21
CA VAL A 100 22.27 6.57 0.23
C VAL A 100 21.97 6.12 1.66
N ARG A 101 22.87 6.43 2.58
CA ARG A 101 22.73 6.10 4.01
C ARG A 101 21.49 6.75 4.62
N ALA A 102 21.19 7.99 4.28
CA ALA A 102 19.98 8.69 4.75
C ALA A 102 18.70 8.02 4.29
N VAL A 103 18.62 7.60 3.03
CA VAL A 103 17.45 6.87 2.50
C VAL A 103 17.25 5.55 3.24
N ARG A 104 18.30 4.75 3.35
CA ARG A 104 18.25 3.44 4.02
C ARG A 104 17.88 3.58 5.50
N TYR A 105 18.44 4.57 6.19
CA TYR A 105 18.14 4.85 7.60
C TYR A 105 16.67 5.23 7.80
N VAL A 106 16.16 6.21 7.05
CA VAL A 106 14.76 6.66 7.16
C VAL A 106 13.79 5.53 6.80
N GLN A 107 14.10 4.76 5.77
CA GLN A 107 13.28 3.61 5.35
C GLN A 107 13.14 2.56 6.45
N LYS A 108 14.22 2.30 7.19
CA LYS A 108 14.25 1.34 8.30
C LYS A 108 13.59 1.92 9.56
N GLU A 109 14.00 3.11 9.97
CA GLU A 109 13.61 3.73 11.23
C GLU A 109 12.12 4.10 11.26
N LEU A 110 11.58 4.62 10.15
CA LEU A 110 10.18 4.99 10.04
C LEU A 110 9.28 3.91 9.40
N GLY A 111 9.79 2.70 9.24
CA GLY A 111 9.06 1.53 8.77
C GLY A 111 8.47 1.70 7.37
N HIS A 112 9.22 1.31 6.33
CA HIS A 112 8.77 1.36 4.93
C HIS A 112 8.32 2.75 4.45
N TYR A 113 8.94 3.80 4.98
CA TYR A 113 8.50 5.19 4.84
C TYR A 113 8.40 5.65 3.38
N PHE A 114 9.40 5.32 2.55
CA PHE A 114 9.44 5.76 1.15
C PHE A 114 8.59 4.91 0.22
N ASN A 115 8.01 3.78 0.69
CA ASN A 115 7.23 2.91 -0.16
C ASN A 115 6.12 3.68 -0.86
N ASN A 116 6.23 3.73 -2.18
CA ASN A 116 5.32 4.39 -3.11
C ASN A 116 5.04 5.88 -2.83
N ASN A 117 5.91 6.58 -2.09
CA ASN A 117 5.78 8.02 -1.89
C ASN A 117 6.03 8.80 -3.20
N LEU A 118 5.36 9.94 -3.35
CA LEU A 118 5.63 10.92 -4.40
C LEU A 118 6.79 11.80 -3.95
N VAL A 119 7.91 11.74 -4.64
CA VAL A 119 9.15 12.45 -4.29
C VAL A 119 9.50 13.44 -5.38
N LEU A 120 9.66 14.69 -5.00
CA LEU A 120 10.12 15.76 -5.88
C LEU A 120 11.58 16.12 -5.52
N PHE A 121 12.46 15.96 -6.48
CA PHE A 121 13.83 16.47 -6.43
C PHE A 121 13.88 17.82 -7.12
N LEU A 122 14.22 18.88 -6.38
CA LEU A 122 14.41 20.21 -6.94
C LEU A 122 15.69 20.30 -7.74
N SER A 123 16.70 19.50 -7.36
CA SER A 123 17.95 19.30 -8.06
C SER A 123 18.31 17.81 -8.02
N GLY A 124 17.85 17.08 -9.02
CA GLY A 124 18.01 15.62 -9.13
C GLY A 124 19.44 15.20 -9.40
N MET A 125 20.16 15.90 -10.29
CA MET A 125 21.57 15.59 -10.58
C MET A 125 22.43 15.69 -9.32
N ARG A 126 22.22 16.69 -8.48
CA ARG A 126 22.92 16.86 -7.20
C ARG A 126 22.61 15.76 -6.19
N ASN A 127 21.40 15.21 -6.27
CA ASN A 127 20.87 14.22 -5.35
C ASN A 127 20.64 12.87 -6.05
N TYR A 128 21.38 12.58 -7.13
CA TYR A 128 21.19 11.41 -7.96
C TYR A 128 21.23 10.11 -7.16
N ASN A 129 22.25 9.91 -6.32
CA ASN A 129 22.39 8.69 -5.55
C ASN A 129 21.30 8.51 -4.49
N MET A 130 20.73 9.61 -3.99
CA MET A 130 19.53 9.56 -3.16
C MET A 130 18.32 9.10 -3.96
N ALA A 131 18.14 9.62 -5.19
CA ALA A 131 17.05 9.24 -6.06
C ALA A 131 17.17 7.78 -6.53
N GLU A 132 18.37 7.34 -6.83
CA GLU A 132 18.68 5.95 -7.16
C GLU A 132 18.32 5.02 -5.99
N ALA A 133 18.79 5.30 -4.77
CA ALA A 133 18.44 4.53 -3.58
C ALA A 133 16.93 4.56 -3.27
N MET A 134 16.23 5.67 -3.55
CA MET A 134 14.77 5.76 -3.40
C MET A 134 14.01 4.98 -4.46
N SER A 135 14.59 4.76 -5.64
CA SER A 135 13.97 4.01 -6.73
C SER A 135 13.66 2.56 -6.37
N ASP A 136 14.35 2.01 -5.37
CA ASP A 136 14.07 0.68 -4.81
C ASP A 136 12.69 0.63 -4.11
N TYR A 137 12.21 1.77 -3.62
CA TYR A 137 10.99 1.87 -2.80
C TYR A 137 9.83 2.57 -3.52
N THR A 138 10.13 3.49 -4.44
CA THR A 138 9.10 4.22 -5.19
C THR A 138 9.54 4.53 -6.62
N ARG A 139 8.56 4.50 -7.54
CA ARG A 139 8.74 4.98 -8.93
C ARG A 139 8.17 6.36 -9.16
N ASN A 140 7.53 6.93 -8.14
CA ASN A 140 6.92 8.24 -8.21
C ASN A 140 7.98 9.32 -7.95
N LEU A 141 9.05 9.34 -8.75
CA LEU A 141 10.11 10.32 -8.71
C LEU A 141 9.85 11.39 -9.76
N SER A 142 10.03 12.65 -9.40
CA SER A 142 9.95 13.80 -10.28
C SER A 142 11.17 14.69 -10.07
N PHE A 143 11.75 15.21 -11.17
CA PHE A 143 12.96 16.01 -11.12
C PHE A 143 12.73 17.34 -11.83
N ALA A 144 13.09 18.44 -11.15
CA ALA A 144 12.90 19.81 -11.64
C ALA A 144 14.13 20.38 -12.34
N ASP A 145 15.16 19.58 -12.60
CA ASP A 145 16.47 20.00 -13.13
C ASP A 145 16.33 20.78 -14.45
N ALA A 146 15.55 20.26 -15.41
CA ALA A 146 15.34 20.93 -16.69
C ALA A 146 14.74 22.32 -16.51
N LEU A 147 13.81 22.46 -15.55
CA LEU A 147 13.13 23.72 -15.28
C LEU A 147 14.06 24.74 -14.59
N PHE A 148 14.86 24.32 -13.61
CA PHE A 148 15.74 25.19 -12.85
C PHE A 148 17.03 25.54 -13.63
N GLN A 149 17.61 24.62 -14.37
CA GLN A 149 18.91 24.83 -15.02
C GLN A 149 18.80 25.42 -16.42
N THR A 150 17.85 24.95 -17.24
CA THR A 150 17.72 25.39 -18.63
C THR A 150 16.46 26.24 -18.87
N GLY A 151 15.58 26.31 -17.88
CA GLY A 151 14.29 26.98 -18.04
C GLY A 151 13.27 26.24 -18.91
N ALA A 152 13.57 25.02 -19.34
CA ALA A 152 12.63 24.21 -20.11
C ALA A 152 11.38 23.88 -19.26
N PRO A 153 10.17 24.09 -19.78
CA PRO A 153 8.94 23.85 -19.02
C PRO A 153 8.60 22.35 -18.97
N ALA A 154 9.51 21.56 -18.43
CA ALA A 154 9.40 20.11 -18.36
C ALA A 154 9.87 19.59 -17.00
N MET A 155 9.13 18.62 -16.47
CA MET A 155 9.55 17.80 -15.34
C MET A 155 10.03 16.45 -15.86
N LEU A 156 11.15 15.94 -15.34
CA LEU A 156 11.62 14.61 -15.67
C LEU A 156 10.97 13.62 -14.70
N GLY A 157 10.46 12.52 -15.21
CA GLY A 157 9.63 11.58 -14.44
C GLY A 157 10.30 10.23 -14.15
N SER A 158 11.61 10.09 -14.44
CA SER A 158 12.37 8.87 -14.12
C SER A 158 13.87 9.13 -14.05
N LEU A 159 14.63 8.20 -13.43
CA LEU A 159 16.09 8.26 -13.38
C LEU A 159 16.70 8.23 -14.76
N GLU A 160 16.18 7.41 -15.67
CA GLU A 160 16.70 7.32 -17.05
C GLU A 160 16.55 8.66 -17.80
N GLN A 161 15.45 9.39 -17.55
CA GLN A 161 15.25 10.73 -18.11
C GLN A 161 16.24 11.74 -17.51
N LEU A 162 16.53 11.62 -16.20
CA LEU A 162 17.51 12.47 -15.53
C LEU A 162 18.92 12.21 -16.06
N GLU A 163 19.32 10.96 -16.26
CA GLU A 163 20.62 10.59 -16.84
C GLU A 163 20.75 11.10 -18.28
N LEU A 164 19.71 10.92 -19.10
CA LEU A 164 19.70 11.43 -20.47
C LEU A 164 19.81 12.96 -20.50
N TYR A 165 19.11 13.64 -19.57
CA TYR A 165 19.20 15.08 -19.41
C TYR A 165 20.62 15.50 -18.98
N ALA A 166 21.23 14.82 -18.02
CA ALA A 166 22.58 15.10 -17.55
C ALA A 166 23.62 14.98 -18.68
N LYS A 167 23.54 13.95 -19.52
CA LYS A 167 24.40 13.78 -20.69
C LYS A 167 24.20 14.90 -21.71
N GLY A 168 22.97 15.30 -21.97
CA GLY A 168 22.63 16.40 -22.87
C GLY A 168 23.04 17.77 -22.33
N SER A 169 22.87 18.01 -21.04
CA SER A 169 23.20 19.28 -20.41
C SER A 169 24.70 19.58 -20.37
N ASN A 170 25.53 18.55 -20.29
CA ASN A 170 27.00 18.69 -20.42
C ASN A 170 27.42 19.31 -21.76
N LEU A 171 26.64 19.08 -22.82
CA LEU A 171 26.87 19.66 -24.14
C LEU A 171 26.39 21.14 -24.22
N VAL A 172 25.34 21.48 -23.47
CA VAL A 172 24.67 22.80 -23.53
C VAL A 172 25.24 23.79 -22.50
N LEU A 173 25.59 23.31 -21.29
CA LEU A 173 26.12 24.17 -20.20
C LEU A 173 27.57 24.61 -20.40
N SER A 174 28.24 24.15 -21.45
CA SER A 174 29.55 24.70 -21.88
C SER A 174 29.42 26.06 -22.58
N GLY A 175 28.19 26.47 -22.98
CA GLY A 175 27.85 27.79 -23.48
C GLY A 175 27.01 28.55 -22.48
N LYS A 176 27.24 29.83 -22.25
CA LYS A 176 26.40 30.68 -21.36
C LYS A 176 24.93 30.55 -21.78
N PRO A 177 23.99 30.21 -20.89
CA PRO A 177 22.56 30.28 -21.20
C PRO A 177 22.21 31.77 -21.41
N GLY A 178 21.52 32.06 -22.48
CA GLY A 178 21.13 33.45 -22.81
C GLY A 178 20.18 34.04 -21.76
N GLU A 179 20.53 35.19 -21.28
CA GLU A 179 19.77 36.04 -20.33
C GLU A 179 18.39 36.53 -20.86
N ILE A 180 17.94 36.07 -22.05
CA ILE A 180 16.83 36.67 -22.81
C ILE A 180 15.44 36.19 -22.41
N LEU A 181 15.31 35.19 -21.54
CA LEU A 181 13.99 34.61 -21.21
C LEU A 181 13.58 34.69 -19.73
N GLU A 182 14.23 35.50 -18.91
CA GLU A 182 14.05 35.45 -17.45
C GLU A 182 12.72 36.00 -16.92
N GLY A 183 12.08 36.96 -17.58
CA GLY A 183 10.91 37.65 -17.00
C GLY A 183 9.57 36.90 -17.11
N ALA A 184 9.16 36.53 -18.31
CA ALA A 184 7.81 35.95 -18.55
C ALA A 184 7.68 34.46 -18.21
N LEU A 185 8.77 33.73 -18.21
CA LEU A 185 8.82 32.30 -17.84
C LEU A 185 8.88 32.06 -16.33
N THR A 186 9.22 33.07 -15.53
CA THR A 186 9.40 32.94 -14.08
C THR A 186 8.11 32.55 -13.36
N ASP A 187 6.97 33.15 -13.74
CA ASP A 187 5.68 32.86 -13.11
C ASP A 187 5.13 31.48 -13.53
N PHE A 188 5.30 31.11 -14.80
CA PHE A 188 4.89 29.80 -15.30
C PHE A 188 5.74 28.67 -14.69
N LYS A 189 7.06 28.85 -14.61
CA LYS A 189 7.98 27.93 -13.93
C LYS A 189 7.61 27.77 -12.47
N ALA A 190 7.39 28.87 -11.77
CA ALA A 190 6.97 28.87 -10.36
C ALA A 190 5.63 28.15 -10.18
N MET A 191 4.69 28.33 -11.09
CA MET A 191 3.40 27.64 -11.07
C MET A 191 3.54 26.13 -11.26
N MET A 192 4.35 25.67 -12.23
CA MET A 192 4.61 24.26 -12.46
C MET A 192 5.24 23.57 -11.24
N VAL A 193 6.32 24.16 -10.70
CA VAL A 193 6.98 23.61 -9.52
C VAL A 193 6.06 23.60 -8.30
N ARG A 194 5.31 24.69 -8.07
CA ARG A 194 4.32 24.74 -6.97
C ARG A 194 3.25 23.67 -7.12
N GLY A 195 2.83 23.37 -8.34
CA GLY A 195 1.91 22.27 -8.63
C GLY A 195 2.48 20.89 -8.25
N GLU A 196 3.75 20.64 -8.58
CA GLU A 196 4.43 19.40 -8.19
C GLU A 196 4.73 19.37 -6.68
N VAL A 197 5.18 20.48 -6.09
CA VAL A 197 5.34 20.61 -4.63
C VAL A 197 4.02 20.27 -3.92
N ALA A 198 2.88 20.76 -4.41
CA ALA A 198 1.57 20.47 -3.79
C ALA A 198 1.23 18.98 -3.80
N LYS A 199 1.54 18.26 -4.88
CA LYS A 199 1.26 16.82 -5.02
C LYS A 199 2.24 15.94 -4.25
N SER A 200 3.51 16.35 -4.10
CA SER A 200 4.57 15.53 -3.54
C SER A 200 4.42 15.34 -2.03
N HIS A 201 4.83 14.18 -1.54
CA HIS A 201 4.88 13.87 -0.11
C HIS A 201 6.25 14.22 0.47
N VAL A 202 7.29 14.03 -0.32
CA VAL A 202 8.69 14.28 0.04
C VAL A 202 9.28 15.25 -0.97
N ILE A 203 10.01 16.25 -0.50
CA ILE A 203 10.72 17.23 -1.34
C ILE A 203 12.19 17.20 -0.95
N VAL A 204 13.04 17.02 -1.94
CA VAL A 204 14.50 16.95 -1.80
C VAL A 204 15.14 18.16 -2.47
N GLY A 205 15.98 18.86 -1.73
CA GLY A 205 16.69 20.03 -2.27
C GLY A 205 17.48 20.78 -1.22
N THR A 206 18.23 21.77 -1.67
CA THR A 206 18.89 22.71 -0.76
C THR A 206 17.88 23.63 -0.10
N PHE A 207 18.25 24.23 1.03
CA PHE A 207 17.38 25.20 1.70
C PHE A 207 16.96 26.36 0.81
N ALA A 208 17.87 26.86 -0.02
CA ALA A 208 17.60 27.96 -0.95
C ALA A 208 16.55 27.57 -2.00
N GLU A 209 16.69 26.38 -2.60
CA GLU A 209 15.70 25.86 -3.56
C GLU A 209 14.32 25.65 -2.89
N ILE A 210 14.29 25.02 -1.73
CA ILE A 210 13.04 24.80 -0.97
C ILE A 210 12.37 26.13 -0.64
N LYS A 211 13.14 27.14 -0.18
CA LYS A 211 12.64 28.49 0.16
C LYS A 211 12.10 29.22 -1.06
N SER A 212 12.69 29.02 -2.25
CA SER A 212 12.26 29.70 -3.48
C SER A 212 10.89 29.24 -3.97
N VAL A 213 10.51 27.98 -3.74
CA VAL A 213 9.25 27.38 -4.23
C VAL A 213 8.24 27.11 -3.13
N GLY A 214 8.68 27.08 -1.86
CA GLY A 214 7.93 26.64 -0.71
C GLY A 214 7.34 27.79 0.11
N ASN A 215 6.15 27.56 0.64
CA ASN A 215 5.49 28.43 1.62
C ASN A 215 4.62 27.59 2.58
N ALA A 216 4.00 28.26 3.55
CA ALA A 216 3.17 27.59 4.55
C ALA A 216 1.97 26.84 3.94
N ALA A 217 1.47 27.22 2.77
CA ALA A 217 0.34 26.56 2.14
C ALA A 217 0.72 25.24 1.45
N ASN A 218 1.91 25.17 0.83
CA ASN A 218 2.33 24.02 0.03
C ASN A 218 3.34 23.09 0.71
N LEU A 219 4.01 23.51 1.81
CA LEU A 219 4.95 22.68 2.57
C LEU A 219 4.33 22.05 3.82
N ALA A 220 3.14 22.50 4.25
CA ALA A 220 2.50 21.98 5.44
C ALA A 220 2.28 20.45 5.37
N GLY A 221 2.69 19.74 6.41
CA GLY A 221 2.53 18.29 6.53
C GLY A 221 3.46 17.45 5.66
N LYS A 222 4.40 18.05 4.91
CA LYS A 222 5.34 17.33 4.04
C LYS A 222 6.63 16.97 4.75
N THR A 223 7.37 16.07 4.14
CA THR A 223 8.75 15.76 4.53
C THR A 223 9.71 16.46 3.60
N LEU A 224 10.71 17.09 4.19
CA LEU A 224 11.80 17.75 3.46
C LEU A 224 13.10 17.00 3.71
N ILE A 225 13.89 16.78 2.69
CA ILE A 225 15.25 16.25 2.79
C ILE A 225 16.19 17.32 2.32
N THR A 226 17.06 17.77 3.21
CA THR A 226 18.02 18.84 2.97
C THR A 226 19.29 18.64 3.78
N SER A 227 20.18 19.63 3.79
CA SER A 227 21.45 19.55 4.53
C SER A 227 21.67 20.82 5.37
N ALA A 228 22.52 20.69 6.39
CA ALA A 228 23.03 21.80 7.23
C ALA A 228 21.90 22.63 7.88
N VAL A 229 20.96 21.95 8.54
CA VAL A 229 19.83 22.62 9.21
C VAL A 229 20.31 23.27 10.52
N ASP A 230 20.28 24.60 10.54
CA ASP A 230 20.50 25.48 11.69
C ASP A 230 19.18 26.01 12.28
N ASP A 231 19.24 26.83 13.30
CA ASP A 231 18.06 27.38 13.99
C ASP A 231 17.21 28.30 13.09
N GLU A 232 17.84 29.06 12.19
CA GLU A 232 17.12 29.92 11.24
C GLU A 232 16.29 29.08 10.28
N ARG A 233 16.88 28.04 9.70
CA ARG A 233 16.20 27.11 8.80
C ARG A 233 15.10 26.32 9.53
N MET A 234 15.36 25.94 10.77
CA MET A 234 14.36 25.26 11.61
C MET A 234 13.16 26.19 11.88
N ALA A 235 13.39 27.47 12.16
CA ALA A 235 12.31 28.46 12.35
C ALA A 235 11.44 28.60 11.09
N PHE A 236 12.05 28.63 9.90
CA PHE A 236 11.32 28.62 8.62
C PHE A 236 10.46 27.37 8.45
N PHE A 237 11.03 26.17 8.69
CA PHE A 237 10.30 24.92 8.57
C PHE A 237 9.14 24.82 9.57
N LYS A 238 9.32 25.34 10.78
CA LYS A 238 8.27 25.44 11.79
C LYS A 238 7.14 26.37 11.34
N ALA A 239 7.47 27.55 10.83
CA ALA A 239 6.49 28.50 10.27
C ALA A 239 5.70 27.88 9.10
N CYS A 240 6.34 27.06 8.27
CA CYS A 240 5.71 26.33 7.18
C CYS A 240 4.95 25.06 7.63
N LYS A 241 4.93 24.72 8.92
CA LYS A 241 4.28 23.53 9.48
C LYS A 241 4.75 22.23 8.82
N VAL A 242 6.04 22.13 8.52
CA VAL A 242 6.67 20.94 7.95
C VAL A 242 6.58 19.79 8.96
N ASN A 243 6.25 18.60 8.49
CA ASN A 243 6.07 17.41 9.33
C ASN A 243 7.38 16.80 9.79
N LEU A 244 8.31 16.61 8.85
CA LEU A 244 9.61 16.00 9.09
C LEU A 244 10.67 16.71 8.25
N VAL A 245 11.82 16.97 8.82
CA VAL A 245 13.03 17.35 8.09
C VAL A 245 14.09 16.30 8.31
N VAL A 246 14.55 15.70 7.23
CA VAL A 246 15.71 14.81 7.21
C VAL A 246 16.93 15.65 6.84
N ASP A 247 17.78 15.92 7.83
CA ASP A 247 19.02 16.61 7.60
C ASP A 247 20.13 15.59 7.34
N THR A 248 20.64 15.59 6.12
CA THR A 248 21.70 14.67 5.68
C THR A 248 23.08 15.04 6.19
N SER A 249 23.24 16.23 6.79
CA SER A 249 24.53 16.66 7.35
C SER A 249 24.74 16.05 8.73
N PRO A 250 25.87 15.37 8.95
CA PRO A 250 26.20 14.83 10.26
C PRO A 250 26.48 15.97 11.28
N LYS A 251 25.98 15.80 12.49
CA LYS A 251 26.31 16.70 13.61
C LYS A 251 27.46 16.10 14.41
N LEU A 252 28.66 16.22 13.90
CA LEU A 252 29.87 15.70 14.56
C LEU A 252 30.46 16.67 15.59
N PHE A 253 30.14 17.96 15.45
CA PHE A 253 30.74 19.03 16.26
C PHE A 253 29.63 19.91 16.87
N GLU A 254 29.99 20.78 17.80
CA GLU A 254 29.05 21.78 18.35
C GLU A 254 28.47 22.67 17.25
N LYS A 255 29.32 23.00 16.25
CA LYS A 255 28.90 23.75 15.07
C LYS A 255 28.56 22.81 13.91
N VAL A 256 27.57 23.19 13.12
CA VAL A 256 27.27 22.51 11.86
C VAL A 256 28.32 22.92 10.81
N VAL A 257 29.09 21.96 10.37
CA VAL A 257 30.11 22.17 9.31
C VAL A 257 29.64 21.52 7.99
N GLY A 258 30.14 22.05 6.88
CA GLY A 258 29.82 21.52 5.55
C GLY A 258 30.40 20.13 5.32
N ILE A 259 29.75 19.31 4.48
CA ILE A 259 30.22 17.97 4.11
C ILE A 259 31.62 18.02 3.49
N ASN A 260 31.92 19.04 2.70
CA ASN A 260 33.23 19.31 2.14
C ASN A 260 34.33 19.52 3.19
N THR A 261 33.96 20.13 4.35
CA THR A 261 34.88 20.28 5.46
C THR A 261 35.20 18.91 6.11
N ILE A 262 34.14 18.12 6.33
CA ILE A 262 34.28 16.78 6.94
C ILE A 262 35.09 15.87 6.03
N GLU A 263 34.83 15.87 4.71
CA GLU A 263 35.59 15.08 3.76
C GLU A 263 37.08 15.52 3.74
N ALA A 264 37.33 16.84 3.78
CA ALA A 264 38.72 17.34 3.88
C ALA A 264 39.40 16.92 5.20
N MET A 265 38.68 16.82 6.30
CA MET A 265 39.21 16.28 7.56
C MET A 265 39.55 14.79 7.47
N VAL A 266 38.72 14.00 6.77
CA VAL A 266 39.02 12.58 6.49
C VAL A 266 40.27 12.45 5.64
N LEU A 267 40.35 13.22 4.55
CA LEU A 267 41.55 13.21 3.67
C LEU A 267 42.82 13.55 4.47
N ALA A 268 42.74 14.60 5.30
CA ALA A 268 43.88 14.99 6.15
C ALA A 268 44.16 13.93 7.23
N ALA A 269 43.18 13.27 7.82
CA ALA A 269 43.38 12.24 8.83
C ALA A 269 44.09 11.01 8.27
N LEU A 270 43.68 10.58 7.08
CA LEU A 270 44.26 9.41 6.39
C LEU A 270 45.54 9.70 5.63
N GLU A 271 45.92 10.98 5.41
CA GLU A 271 47.05 11.43 4.60
C GLU A 271 47.03 10.87 3.17
N LYS A 272 45.83 10.73 2.60
CA LYS A 272 45.57 10.18 1.27
C LYS A 272 45.00 11.24 0.32
N ALA A 273 45.29 11.08 -0.96
CA ALA A 273 44.58 11.85 -2.00
C ALA A 273 43.14 11.35 -2.17
N PRO A 274 42.18 12.17 -2.69
CA PRO A 274 40.80 11.75 -2.89
C PRO A 274 40.63 10.47 -3.70
N GLU A 275 41.52 10.23 -4.69
CA GLU A 275 41.50 9.08 -5.59
C GLU A 275 42.02 7.78 -4.93
N GLU A 276 42.69 7.89 -3.78
CA GLU A 276 43.30 6.76 -3.04
C GLU A 276 42.36 6.22 -1.94
N ILE A 277 41.24 6.90 -1.69
CA ILE A 277 40.26 6.48 -0.67
C ILE A 277 39.08 5.82 -1.37
N SER A 278 38.84 4.57 -1.00
CA SER A 278 37.66 3.81 -1.48
C SER A 278 36.38 4.21 -0.78
N ASP A 279 35.24 3.82 -1.36
CA ASP A 279 33.96 3.95 -0.70
C ASP A 279 33.90 3.15 0.61
N ASP A 280 34.52 1.99 0.66
CA ASP A 280 34.57 1.14 1.85
C ASP A 280 35.33 1.81 3.01
N ASP A 281 36.44 2.52 2.73
CA ASP A 281 37.17 3.31 3.73
C ASP A 281 36.25 4.39 4.35
N PHE A 282 35.42 5.07 3.54
CA PHE A 282 34.48 6.05 4.01
C PHE A 282 33.36 5.41 4.81
N GLU A 283 32.77 4.28 4.35
CA GLU A 283 31.68 3.60 5.06
C GLU A 283 32.15 3.08 6.43
N GLU A 284 33.38 2.57 6.55
CA GLU A 284 33.96 2.17 7.84
C GLU A 284 34.03 3.35 8.80
N ILE A 285 34.56 4.50 8.34
CA ILE A 285 34.59 5.74 9.14
C ILE A 285 33.20 6.20 9.56
N LEU A 286 32.22 6.14 8.64
CA LEU A 286 30.84 6.52 8.92
C LEU A 286 30.17 5.60 9.97
N ASP A 287 30.53 4.31 9.97
CA ASP A 287 30.06 3.34 10.93
C ASP A 287 30.71 3.51 12.30
N ASP A 288 32.04 3.70 12.36
CA ASP A 288 32.79 3.97 13.59
C ASP A 288 32.29 5.23 14.30
N LEU A 289 32.04 6.29 13.55
CA LEU A 289 31.51 7.55 14.03
C LEU A 289 29.99 7.50 14.26
N LYS A 290 29.32 6.39 13.96
CA LYS A 290 27.85 6.19 14.07
C LYS A 290 27.05 7.31 13.40
N ILE A 291 27.51 7.72 12.22
CA ILE A 291 26.88 8.83 11.50
C ILE A 291 25.53 8.38 10.92
N VAL A 292 24.48 9.05 11.35
CA VAL A 292 23.10 8.89 10.86
C VAL A 292 22.52 10.27 10.53
N PRO A 293 21.53 10.36 9.61
CA PRO A 293 20.84 11.60 9.35
C PRO A 293 20.06 12.07 10.59
N ARG A 294 19.92 13.37 10.73
CA ARG A 294 19.08 13.92 11.80
C ARG A 294 17.60 13.94 11.37
N LEU A 295 16.74 13.34 12.17
CA LEU A 295 15.28 13.43 12.01
C LEU A 295 14.75 14.56 12.90
N LEU A 296 14.35 15.66 12.27
CA LEU A 296 13.93 16.87 12.96
C LEU A 296 12.42 17.06 12.79
N HIS A 297 11.74 17.39 13.88
CA HIS A 297 10.29 17.55 13.93
C HIS A 297 9.92 19.03 14.21
N PRO A 298 9.79 19.88 13.18
CA PRO A 298 9.56 21.32 13.36
C PRO A 298 8.28 21.64 14.13
N THR A 299 7.26 20.78 14.04
CA THR A 299 5.99 20.94 14.77
C THR A 299 5.96 20.21 16.12
N GLY A 300 7.07 19.63 16.54
CA GLY A 300 7.19 18.86 17.79
C GLY A 300 6.59 17.44 17.74
N LYS A 301 5.85 17.10 16.70
CA LYS A 301 5.21 15.78 16.53
C LYS A 301 5.37 15.29 15.10
N PHE A 302 5.87 14.08 14.95
CA PHE A 302 5.90 13.39 13.66
C PHE A 302 4.55 12.71 13.38
N ARG A 303 4.06 12.90 12.15
CA ARG A 303 2.84 12.24 11.66
C ARG A 303 3.21 11.34 10.48
N ASN A 304 3.10 10.04 10.67
CA ASN A 304 3.30 9.07 9.60
C ASN A 304 1.94 8.72 8.97
N ILE A 305 1.58 9.44 7.90
CA ILE A 305 0.32 9.23 7.18
C ILE A 305 0.52 8.10 6.17
N ARG A 306 -0.13 6.98 6.42
CA ARG A 306 -0.09 5.79 5.57
C ARG A 306 -1.21 5.82 4.55
N ARG A 307 -0.98 5.25 3.37
CA ARG A 307 -1.87 5.47 2.23
C ARG A 307 -2.40 4.17 1.66
N PHE A 308 -3.71 4.16 1.39
CA PHE A 308 -4.40 3.02 0.80
C PHE A 308 -5.21 3.43 -0.43
N ALA A 309 -5.53 2.45 -1.27
CA ALA A 309 -6.58 2.57 -2.27
C ALA A 309 -7.59 1.45 -2.10
N PHE A 310 -8.82 1.67 -2.53
CA PHE A 310 -9.84 0.64 -2.51
C PHE A 310 -10.68 0.71 -3.78
N VAL A 311 -10.88 -0.43 -4.42
CA VAL A 311 -11.66 -0.52 -5.66
C VAL A 311 -13.12 -0.73 -5.34
N ILE A 312 -13.96 0.13 -5.91
CA ILE A 312 -15.42 0.04 -5.87
C ILE A 312 -15.99 -0.12 -7.28
N HIS A 313 -17.23 -0.53 -7.38
CA HIS A 313 -17.98 -0.57 -8.63
C HIS A 313 -19.49 -0.38 -8.35
N PRO A 314 -20.31 0.04 -9.34
CA PRO A 314 -21.75 0.13 -9.15
C PRO A 314 -22.35 -1.27 -8.92
N LEU A 315 -23.14 -1.41 -7.87
CA LEU A 315 -23.77 -2.70 -7.52
C LEU A 315 -24.99 -3.01 -8.39
N SER A 316 -25.66 -1.99 -8.93
CA SER A 316 -26.82 -2.10 -9.80
C SER A 316 -26.91 -0.91 -10.75
N GLN A 317 -27.87 -0.92 -11.66
CA GLN A 317 -28.17 0.22 -12.54
C GLN A 317 -28.62 1.47 -11.77
N GLU A 318 -29.23 1.30 -10.60
CA GLU A 318 -29.62 2.43 -9.71
C GLU A 318 -28.41 3.23 -9.24
N TYR A 319 -27.30 2.55 -8.92
CA TYR A 319 -26.06 3.25 -8.58
C TYR A 319 -25.48 4.02 -9.78
N ILE A 320 -25.69 3.53 -11.01
CA ILE A 320 -25.30 4.26 -12.20
C ILE A 320 -26.19 5.49 -12.37
N ARG A 321 -27.52 5.36 -12.16
CA ARG A 321 -28.47 6.50 -12.21
C ARG A 321 -28.10 7.57 -11.17
N SER A 322 -27.79 7.18 -9.96
CA SER A 322 -27.46 8.13 -8.89
C SER A 322 -26.12 8.86 -9.14
N ALA A 323 -25.19 8.25 -9.88
CA ALA A 323 -23.89 8.83 -10.18
C ALA A 323 -23.90 9.76 -11.41
N TYR A 324 -24.87 9.60 -12.31
CA TYR A 324 -24.98 10.38 -13.55
C TYR A 324 -26.41 10.97 -13.67
N PRO A 325 -26.57 12.13 -14.31
CA PRO A 325 -27.87 12.77 -14.49
C PRO A 325 -28.72 12.03 -15.55
N ILE A 326 -29.13 10.80 -15.24
CA ILE A 326 -29.97 9.97 -16.10
C ILE A 326 -31.40 10.08 -15.62
N PRO A 327 -32.35 10.55 -16.47
CA PRO A 327 -33.76 10.67 -16.09
C PRO A 327 -34.38 9.32 -15.66
N ASP A 328 -35.22 9.34 -14.64
CA ASP A 328 -35.91 8.13 -14.15
C ASP A 328 -36.78 7.45 -15.21
N ALA A 329 -37.35 8.24 -16.13
CA ALA A 329 -38.15 7.75 -17.24
C ALA A 329 -37.33 7.08 -18.36
N THR A 330 -36.01 6.94 -18.21
CA THR A 330 -35.15 6.32 -19.25
C THR A 330 -35.55 4.87 -19.47
N PRO A 331 -35.89 4.48 -20.73
CA PRO A 331 -36.28 3.12 -21.05
C PRO A 331 -35.21 2.08 -20.70
N GLN A 332 -35.65 0.88 -20.29
CA GLN A 332 -34.76 -0.18 -19.81
C GLN A 332 -33.66 -0.57 -20.83
N PHE A 333 -34.01 -0.63 -22.13
CA PHE A 333 -33.05 -0.98 -23.16
C PHE A 333 -31.92 0.06 -23.31
N ILE A 334 -32.21 1.34 -23.04
CA ILE A 334 -31.18 2.40 -22.99
C ILE A 334 -30.33 2.23 -21.75
N MET A 335 -30.93 1.94 -20.59
CA MET A 335 -30.20 1.67 -19.36
C MET A 335 -29.25 0.48 -19.48
N ASP A 336 -29.67 -0.58 -20.19
CA ASP A 336 -28.83 -1.73 -20.46
C ASP A 336 -27.61 -1.34 -21.35
N LYS A 337 -27.80 -0.42 -22.31
CA LYS A 337 -26.69 0.12 -23.11
C LYS A 337 -25.75 1.02 -22.30
N VAL A 338 -26.32 1.87 -21.43
CA VAL A 338 -25.54 2.71 -20.52
C VAL A 338 -24.68 1.84 -19.58
N GLU A 339 -25.26 0.78 -19.02
CA GLU A 339 -24.54 -0.17 -18.17
C GLU A 339 -23.40 -0.87 -18.94
N GLN A 340 -23.67 -1.34 -20.16
CA GLN A 340 -22.66 -1.94 -21.03
C GLN A 340 -21.52 -0.94 -21.31
N LEU A 341 -21.85 0.32 -21.64
CA LEU A 341 -20.85 1.36 -21.91
C LEU A 341 -20.04 1.69 -20.64
N ALA A 342 -20.70 1.82 -19.50
CA ALA A 342 -20.04 2.06 -18.22
C ALA A 342 -18.98 1.00 -17.91
N ALA A 343 -19.23 -0.27 -18.28
CA ALA A 343 -18.26 -1.34 -18.11
C ALA A 343 -16.94 -1.12 -18.90
N TYR A 344 -16.95 -0.33 -19.96
CA TYR A 344 -15.76 0.01 -20.75
C TYR A 344 -15.05 1.26 -20.28
N MET A 345 -15.64 2.07 -19.41
CA MET A 345 -15.01 3.28 -18.91
C MET A 345 -13.70 2.94 -18.17
N PRO A 346 -12.66 3.74 -18.33
CA PRO A 346 -11.44 3.57 -17.56
C PRO A 346 -11.71 3.76 -16.06
N PRO A 347 -10.96 3.09 -15.18
CA PRO A 347 -11.03 3.37 -13.74
C PRO A 347 -10.78 4.84 -13.45
N MET A 348 -11.53 5.39 -12.48
CA MET A 348 -11.43 6.79 -12.07
C MET A 348 -11.44 6.92 -10.56
N VAL A 349 -10.79 7.96 -10.04
CA VAL A 349 -10.86 8.31 -8.61
C VAL A 349 -12.27 8.81 -8.29
N TYR A 350 -13.00 8.06 -7.47
CA TYR A 350 -14.34 8.43 -7.02
C TYR A 350 -14.29 9.49 -5.92
N CYS A 351 -13.46 9.27 -4.89
CA CYS A 351 -13.20 10.25 -3.84
C CYS A 351 -11.88 9.97 -3.12
N ARG A 352 -11.39 10.96 -2.37
CA ARG A 352 -10.31 10.84 -1.40
C ARG A 352 -10.89 10.80 0.01
N MET A 353 -10.39 9.89 0.82
CA MET A 353 -10.72 9.75 2.23
C MET A 353 -9.53 10.21 3.06
N GLY A 354 -9.70 11.21 3.90
CA GLY A 354 -8.64 11.73 4.77
C GLY A 354 -9.08 11.82 6.22
N ASN A 355 -8.13 12.10 7.11
CA ASN A 355 -8.36 12.25 8.55
C ASN A 355 -8.84 10.97 9.25
N ILE A 356 -8.31 9.80 8.84
CA ILE A 356 -8.54 8.55 9.57
C ILE A 356 -7.45 8.43 10.62
N VAL A 357 -7.79 8.69 11.87
CA VAL A 357 -6.86 8.72 13.00
C VAL A 357 -7.25 7.66 14.02
N SER A 358 -6.33 6.74 14.28
CA SER A 358 -6.49 5.69 15.28
C SER A 358 -6.28 6.22 16.70
N PRO A 359 -6.90 5.63 17.74
CA PRO A 359 -6.56 5.89 19.14
C PRO A 359 -5.07 5.67 19.45
N THR A 360 -4.37 4.83 18.69
CA THR A 360 -2.91 4.63 18.83
C THR A 360 -2.08 5.78 18.28
N GLY A 361 -2.70 6.77 17.64
CA GLY A 361 -2.04 7.88 16.96
C GLY A 361 -1.62 7.57 15.51
N ALA A 362 -1.85 6.35 15.01
CA ALA A 362 -1.63 6.02 13.60
C ALA A 362 -2.63 6.76 12.71
N GLU A 363 -2.17 7.22 11.54
CA GLU A 363 -2.98 7.98 10.61
C GLU A 363 -3.00 7.33 9.22
N ALA A 364 -4.18 7.34 8.58
CA ALA A 364 -4.32 6.88 7.21
C ALA A 364 -5.14 7.84 6.36
N GLU A 365 -4.85 7.82 5.06
CA GLU A 365 -5.64 8.43 4.02
C GLU A 365 -5.71 7.50 2.80
N GLY A 366 -6.68 7.68 1.94
CA GLY A 366 -6.77 6.82 0.77
C GLY A 366 -7.73 7.31 -0.29
N TRP A 367 -7.86 6.50 -1.34
CA TRP A 367 -8.71 6.80 -2.49
C TRP A 367 -9.65 5.64 -2.78
N LEU A 368 -10.91 5.96 -3.01
CA LEU A 368 -11.84 5.03 -3.63
C LEU A 368 -11.71 5.19 -5.15
N ILE A 369 -11.43 4.08 -5.82
CA ILE A 369 -11.27 4.03 -7.29
C ILE A 369 -12.42 3.23 -7.86
N SER A 370 -13.26 3.89 -8.67
CA SER A 370 -14.38 3.23 -9.33
C SER A 370 -13.93 2.54 -10.60
N VAL A 371 -14.24 1.26 -10.75
CA VAL A 371 -14.20 0.55 -12.02
C VAL A 371 -15.62 0.42 -12.55
N GLY A 372 -15.81 0.68 -13.84
CA GLY A 372 -17.11 0.52 -14.46
C GLY A 372 -17.54 -0.95 -14.52
N GLY A 373 -18.84 -1.17 -14.60
CA GLY A 373 -19.46 -2.49 -14.71
C GLY A 373 -20.12 -2.95 -13.42
N THR A 374 -21.39 -3.33 -13.56
CA THR A 374 -22.15 -4.00 -12.52
C THR A 374 -21.72 -5.47 -12.39
N PRO A 375 -22.15 -6.20 -11.35
CA PRO A 375 -21.95 -7.65 -11.26
C PRO A 375 -22.40 -8.41 -12.51
N ARG A 376 -23.54 -8.01 -13.10
CA ARG A 376 -24.09 -8.61 -14.34
C ARG A 376 -23.08 -8.51 -15.49
N GLU A 377 -22.55 -7.32 -15.70
CA GLU A 377 -21.59 -7.07 -16.78
C GLU A 377 -20.24 -7.76 -16.53
N MET A 378 -19.78 -7.81 -15.28
CA MET A 378 -18.54 -8.51 -14.93
C MET A 378 -18.64 -10.03 -15.14
N LEU A 379 -19.79 -10.63 -14.80
CA LEU A 379 -20.02 -12.07 -14.98
C LEU A 379 -20.26 -12.47 -16.43
N SER A 380 -20.81 -11.56 -17.27
CA SER A 380 -21.04 -11.82 -18.70
C SER A 380 -19.75 -11.84 -19.54
N ARG A 381 -18.62 -11.42 -18.96
CA ARG A 381 -17.35 -11.24 -19.65
C ARG A 381 -16.28 -12.20 -19.13
N SER A 382 -15.19 -12.34 -19.90
CA SER A 382 -14.05 -13.12 -19.44
C SER A 382 -13.41 -12.48 -18.20
N PRO A 383 -12.88 -13.26 -17.24
CA PRO A 383 -12.18 -12.74 -16.06
C PRO A 383 -11.04 -11.78 -16.42
N GLU A 384 -10.35 -12.00 -17.52
CA GLU A 384 -9.24 -11.15 -17.99
C GLU A 384 -9.71 -9.72 -18.29
N PHE A 385 -10.95 -9.53 -18.71
CA PHE A 385 -11.52 -8.19 -18.91
C PHE A 385 -11.53 -7.40 -17.57
N THR A 386 -11.99 -8.01 -16.51
CA THR A 386 -12.01 -7.42 -15.16
C THR A 386 -10.59 -7.25 -14.64
N TYR A 387 -9.70 -8.24 -14.80
CA TYR A 387 -8.30 -8.15 -14.36
C TYR A 387 -7.57 -6.95 -14.94
N ARG A 388 -7.73 -6.68 -16.25
CA ARG A 388 -7.11 -5.49 -16.89
C ARG A 388 -7.56 -4.19 -16.24
N ARG A 389 -8.83 -4.08 -15.87
CA ARG A 389 -9.37 -2.89 -15.18
C ARG A 389 -8.82 -2.74 -13.78
N LEU A 390 -8.78 -3.84 -13.03
CA LEU A 390 -8.21 -3.84 -11.68
C LEU A 390 -6.72 -3.49 -11.70
N LEU A 391 -5.96 -3.99 -12.66
CA LEU A 391 -4.56 -3.64 -12.85
C LEU A 391 -4.37 -2.18 -13.28
N HIS A 392 -5.31 -1.62 -14.07
CA HIS A 392 -5.31 -0.20 -14.38
C HIS A 392 -5.64 0.64 -13.12
N ALA A 393 -6.62 0.23 -12.31
CA ALA A 393 -6.89 0.85 -11.01
C ALA A 393 -5.67 0.81 -10.09
N ALA A 394 -4.94 -0.31 -10.05
CA ALA A 394 -3.70 -0.44 -9.29
C ALA A 394 -2.61 0.54 -9.75
N LYS A 395 -2.46 0.75 -11.06
CA LYS A 395 -1.54 1.77 -11.60
C LYS A 395 -1.94 3.20 -11.21
N ILE A 396 -3.25 3.49 -11.18
CA ILE A 396 -3.74 4.79 -10.69
C ILE A 396 -3.44 4.93 -9.20
N ALA A 397 -3.71 3.91 -8.40
CA ALA A 397 -3.41 3.87 -6.97
C ALA A 397 -1.91 4.07 -6.69
N GLU A 398 -1.05 3.40 -7.47
CA GLU A 398 0.41 3.55 -7.40
C GLU A 398 0.83 5.01 -7.66
N LYS A 399 0.30 5.64 -8.71
CA LYS A 399 0.58 7.05 -9.04
C LYS A 399 0.04 8.05 -8.00
N LEU A 400 -0.96 7.67 -7.22
CA LEU A 400 -1.49 8.46 -6.11
C LEU A 400 -0.68 8.28 -4.81
N GLY A 401 0.23 7.31 -4.77
CA GLY A 401 1.05 7.01 -3.61
C GLY A 401 0.42 6.02 -2.62
N ALA A 402 -0.58 5.25 -3.04
CA ALA A 402 -1.13 4.18 -2.20
C ALA A 402 -0.09 3.08 -1.97
N GLN A 403 -0.06 2.52 -0.78
CA GLN A 403 0.89 1.48 -0.35
C GLN A 403 0.26 0.09 -0.33
N ILE A 404 -1.07 0.03 -0.33
CA ILE A 404 -1.89 -1.19 -0.40
C ILE A 404 -3.18 -0.89 -1.17
N MET A 405 -3.74 -1.89 -1.86
CA MET A 405 -5.02 -1.74 -2.53
C MET A 405 -5.99 -2.87 -2.17
N GLY A 406 -7.19 -2.50 -1.75
CA GLY A 406 -8.30 -3.41 -1.49
C GLY A 406 -9.21 -3.60 -2.70
N LEU A 407 -9.77 -4.81 -2.84
CA LEU A 407 -10.76 -5.15 -3.86
C LEU A 407 -12.15 -5.25 -3.21
N GLY A 408 -13.09 -4.42 -3.66
CA GLY A 408 -14.45 -4.37 -3.13
C GLY A 408 -15.45 -5.24 -3.90
N ALA A 409 -16.47 -5.72 -3.20
CA ALA A 409 -17.66 -6.38 -3.74
C ALA A 409 -17.32 -7.45 -4.82
N PHE A 410 -17.90 -7.36 -6.01
CA PHE A 410 -17.76 -8.36 -7.07
C PHE A 410 -16.37 -8.38 -7.73
N THR A 411 -15.57 -7.34 -7.60
CA THR A 411 -14.20 -7.33 -8.16
C THR A 411 -13.33 -8.43 -7.56
N LYS A 412 -13.63 -8.86 -6.33
CA LYS A 412 -12.97 -9.98 -5.64
C LYS A 412 -13.57 -11.35 -5.96
N VAL A 413 -14.76 -11.42 -6.58
CA VAL A 413 -15.45 -12.68 -6.89
C VAL A 413 -15.09 -13.20 -8.28
N VAL A 414 -14.80 -12.29 -9.23
CA VAL A 414 -14.49 -12.67 -10.62
C VAL A 414 -13.20 -13.49 -10.68
N GLY A 415 -13.28 -14.64 -11.32
CA GLY A 415 -12.15 -15.53 -11.56
C GLY A 415 -11.62 -16.22 -10.28
N ASP A 416 -10.40 -15.89 -9.89
CA ASP A 416 -9.64 -16.54 -8.82
C ASP A 416 -9.60 -15.77 -7.49
N ALA A 417 -10.58 -14.91 -7.26
CA ALA A 417 -10.67 -14.12 -6.02
C ALA A 417 -9.41 -13.29 -5.72
N GLY A 418 -8.90 -12.61 -6.73
CA GLY A 418 -7.82 -11.63 -6.61
C GLY A 418 -6.41 -12.18 -6.73
N ILE A 419 -6.19 -13.49 -6.84
CA ILE A 419 -4.85 -14.09 -6.95
C ILE A 419 -4.10 -13.58 -8.18
N THR A 420 -4.73 -13.61 -9.35
CA THR A 420 -4.09 -13.10 -10.59
C THR A 420 -3.79 -11.62 -10.51
N VAL A 421 -4.68 -10.83 -9.92
CA VAL A 421 -4.45 -9.39 -9.74
C VAL A 421 -3.27 -9.14 -8.81
N ALA A 422 -3.21 -9.87 -7.68
CA ALA A 422 -2.10 -9.75 -6.72
C ALA A 422 -0.74 -10.12 -7.33
N ARG A 423 -0.68 -11.16 -8.17
CA ARG A 423 0.56 -11.57 -8.85
C ARG A 423 1.04 -10.56 -9.89
N ARG A 424 0.12 -9.87 -10.57
CA ARG A 424 0.43 -8.91 -11.65
C ARG A 424 0.54 -7.47 -11.17
N SER A 425 0.01 -7.16 -9.98
CA SER A 425 0.10 -5.84 -9.35
C SER A 425 1.41 -5.69 -8.61
N ARG A 426 1.95 -4.48 -8.57
CA ARG A 426 3.08 -4.12 -7.68
C ARG A 426 2.61 -3.75 -6.29
N LEU A 427 1.42 -3.14 -6.20
CA LEU A 427 0.82 -2.90 -4.91
C LEU A 427 0.35 -4.21 -4.29
N PRO A 428 0.57 -4.43 -3.00
CA PRO A 428 -0.07 -5.49 -2.26
C PRO A 428 -1.59 -5.39 -2.38
N ILE A 429 -2.24 -6.53 -2.62
CA ILE A 429 -3.68 -6.63 -2.82
C ILE A 429 -4.33 -7.38 -1.67
N THR A 430 -5.46 -6.89 -1.19
CA THR A 430 -6.34 -7.63 -0.28
C THR A 430 -7.78 -7.62 -0.76
N THR A 431 -8.57 -8.64 -0.42
CA THR A 431 -10.00 -8.73 -0.80
C THR A 431 -10.95 -8.31 0.31
N GLY A 432 -10.45 -8.11 1.53
CA GLY A 432 -11.26 -7.77 2.67
C GLY A 432 -12.15 -8.90 3.20
N ASN A 433 -11.96 -10.14 2.73
CA ASN A 433 -12.82 -11.26 3.13
C ASN A 433 -12.66 -11.64 4.60
N SER A 434 -11.46 -11.50 5.17
CA SER A 434 -11.22 -11.82 6.58
C SER A 434 -11.98 -10.88 7.51
N TYR A 435 -11.96 -9.58 7.23
CA TYR A 435 -12.69 -8.64 8.08
C TYR A 435 -14.21 -8.68 7.80
N SER A 436 -14.62 -9.00 6.56
CA SER A 436 -16.02 -9.24 6.26
C SER A 436 -16.59 -10.42 7.06
N ALA A 437 -15.84 -11.51 7.16
CA ALA A 437 -16.22 -12.66 7.99
C ALA A 437 -16.28 -12.30 9.48
N SER A 438 -15.28 -11.62 10.01
CA SER A 438 -15.27 -11.21 11.41
C SER A 438 -16.38 -10.22 11.75
N GLY A 439 -16.63 -9.24 10.89
CA GLY A 439 -17.67 -8.23 11.07
C GLY A 439 -19.08 -8.84 11.06
N ALA A 440 -19.31 -9.80 10.15
CA ALA A 440 -20.57 -10.51 10.07
C ALA A 440 -20.87 -11.32 11.36
N LEU A 441 -19.86 -12.04 11.85
CA LEU A 441 -19.99 -12.80 13.09
C LEU A 441 -20.09 -11.91 14.32
N TRP A 442 -19.42 -10.78 14.33
CA TRP A 442 -19.54 -9.77 15.39
C TRP A 442 -20.97 -9.21 15.44
N ALA A 443 -21.53 -8.82 14.28
CA ALA A 443 -22.90 -8.34 14.18
C ALA A 443 -23.91 -9.41 14.61
N ALA A 444 -23.71 -10.67 14.19
CA ALA A 444 -24.55 -11.79 14.58
C ALA A 444 -24.53 -12.05 16.09
N ALA A 445 -23.34 -12.06 16.70
CA ALA A 445 -23.19 -12.27 18.14
C ALA A 445 -23.86 -11.13 18.95
N ASP A 446 -23.72 -9.88 18.50
CA ASP A 446 -24.41 -8.73 19.13
C ASP A 446 -25.94 -8.83 18.97
N ALA A 447 -26.42 -9.18 17.78
CA ALA A 447 -27.84 -9.39 17.52
C ALA A 447 -28.42 -10.51 18.41
N MET A 448 -27.78 -11.66 18.48
CA MET A 448 -28.23 -12.78 19.31
C MET A 448 -28.27 -12.40 20.80
N ARG A 449 -27.24 -11.69 21.29
CA ARG A 449 -27.18 -11.20 22.67
C ARG A 449 -28.34 -10.25 22.97
N ARG A 450 -28.63 -9.26 22.09
CA ARG A 450 -29.73 -8.30 22.23
C ARG A 450 -31.08 -8.95 22.11
N MET A 451 -31.27 -9.96 21.28
CA MET A 451 -32.48 -10.72 21.18
C MET A 451 -32.78 -11.58 22.41
N GLY A 452 -31.77 -12.10 23.08
CA GLY A 452 -31.87 -12.89 24.31
C GLY A 452 -32.70 -14.17 24.17
N LEU A 453 -32.80 -14.75 22.96
CA LEU A 453 -33.61 -15.95 22.67
C LEU A 453 -32.76 -17.24 22.63
N ALA A 454 -31.45 -17.12 22.54
CA ALA A 454 -30.53 -18.25 22.60
C ALA A 454 -29.87 -18.35 24.00
N LYS A 455 -29.62 -19.56 24.46
CA LYS A 455 -28.90 -19.83 25.71
C LYS A 455 -27.39 -19.74 25.43
N ILE A 456 -26.71 -18.81 26.05
CA ILE A 456 -25.25 -18.63 25.95
C ILE A 456 -24.66 -19.04 27.29
N ASP A 457 -23.70 -19.94 27.30
CA ASP A 457 -22.93 -20.30 28.49
C ASP A 457 -22.05 -19.10 28.88
N PRO A 458 -22.24 -18.50 30.06
CA PRO A 458 -21.51 -17.30 30.45
C PRO A 458 -20.00 -17.55 30.70
N LYS A 459 -19.59 -18.81 30.92
CA LYS A 459 -18.19 -19.19 31.17
C LYS A 459 -17.40 -19.39 29.88
N THR A 460 -18.03 -20.06 28.91
CA THR A 460 -17.36 -20.46 27.65
C THR A 460 -17.72 -19.60 26.46
N GLY A 461 -18.83 -18.81 26.57
CA GLY A 461 -19.41 -18.07 25.45
C GLY A 461 -20.06 -18.98 24.39
N ARG A 462 -20.16 -20.29 24.61
CA ARG A 462 -20.80 -21.21 23.67
C ARG A 462 -22.30 -21.05 23.67
N VAL A 463 -22.88 -21.17 22.49
CA VAL A 463 -24.32 -21.08 22.27
C VAL A 463 -24.90 -22.50 22.24
N ALA A 464 -25.78 -22.79 23.19
CA ALA A 464 -26.55 -24.04 23.21
C ALA A 464 -27.62 -23.96 22.11
N GLY A 465 -27.26 -24.25 20.86
CA GLY A 465 -28.13 -24.13 19.70
C GLY A 465 -27.49 -24.63 18.42
N LYS A 466 -28.27 -24.47 17.33
CA LYS A 466 -27.89 -24.91 15.99
C LYS A 466 -27.66 -23.72 15.08
N THR A 467 -26.59 -23.79 14.30
CA THR A 467 -26.30 -22.77 13.27
C THR A 467 -26.08 -23.40 11.91
N MET A 468 -26.41 -22.66 10.87
CA MET A 468 -26.19 -23.08 9.48
C MET A 468 -25.41 -22.04 8.70
N VAL A 469 -24.51 -22.47 7.84
CA VAL A 469 -23.79 -21.62 6.89
C VAL A 469 -24.18 -22.01 5.48
N VAL A 470 -24.95 -21.17 4.80
CA VAL A 470 -25.36 -21.35 3.41
C VAL A 470 -24.27 -20.72 2.52
N GLY A 471 -23.72 -21.52 1.61
CA GLY A 471 -22.52 -21.16 0.86
C GLY A 471 -21.22 -21.46 1.63
N ALA A 472 -21.25 -22.48 2.49
CA ALA A 472 -20.16 -22.85 3.39
C ALA A 472 -18.83 -23.14 2.68
N ALA A 473 -18.85 -23.65 1.45
CA ALA A 473 -17.62 -23.89 0.66
C ALA A 473 -17.00 -22.61 0.07
N GLY A 474 -17.64 -21.44 0.24
CA GLY A 474 -17.10 -20.14 -0.18
C GLY A 474 -16.05 -19.60 0.79
N SER A 475 -15.30 -18.56 0.36
CA SER A 475 -14.23 -17.95 1.17
C SER A 475 -14.71 -17.47 2.54
N ILE A 476 -15.78 -16.67 2.59
CA ILE A 476 -16.35 -16.17 3.85
C ILE A 476 -17.08 -17.29 4.59
N GLY A 477 -17.84 -18.12 3.87
CA GLY A 477 -18.61 -19.22 4.45
C GLY A 477 -17.73 -20.24 5.18
N SER A 478 -16.61 -20.64 4.60
CA SER A 478 -15.70 -21.62 5.19
C SER A 478 -15.08 -21.14 6.51
N VAL A 479 -14.72 -19.87 6.56
CA VAL A 479 -14.19 -19.28 7.81
C VAL A 479 -15.29 -19.10 8.84
N SER A 480 -16.46 -18.61 8.42
CA SER A 480 -17.61 -18.50 9.33
C SER A 480 -17.97 -19.84 9.93
N ALA A 481 -17.99 -20.91 9.13
CA ALA A 481 -18.25 -22.27 9.60
C ALA A 481 -17.23 -22.74 10.66
N ARG A 482 -15.92 -22.47 10.45
CA ARG A 482 -14.87 -22.79 11.43
C ARG A 482 -15.06 -22.06 12.75
N LEU A 483 -15.30 -20.77 12.71
CA LEU A 483 -15.50 -19.96 13.91
C LEU A 483 -16.79 -20.33 14.66
N LEU A 484 -17.85 -20.65 13.91
CA LEU A 484 -19.10 -21.12 14.50
C LEU A 484 -18.98 -22.51 15.11
N ALA A 485 -18.17 -23.39 14.55
CA ALA A 485 -17.87 -24.70 15.12
C ALA A 485 -17.22 -24.62 16.52
N MET A 486 -16.49 -23.54 16.79
CA MET A 486 -15.94 -23.27 18.12
C MET A 486 -16.97 -22.70 19.09
N SER A 487 -18.08 -22.14 18.59
CA SER A 487 -19.02 -21.33 19.38
C SER A 487 -20.40 -21.94 19.54
N PHE A 488 -20.84 -22.83 18.63
CA PHE A 488 -22.16 -23.46 18.67
C PHE A 488 -22.07 -24.97 18.97
N ASP A 489 -23.18 -25.54 19.48
CA ASP A 489 -23.25 -26.99 19.74
C ASP A 489 -23.29 -27.78 18.43
N GLU A 490 -24.03 -27.33 17.43
CA GLU A 490 -24.17 -27.98 16.14
C GLU A 490 -24.03 -26.96 14.99
N VAL A 491 -23.23 -27.31 13.99
CA VAL A 491 -23.00 -26.49 12.80
C VAL A 491 -23.34 -27.26 11.53
N TYR A 492 -24.20 -26.70 10.71
CA TYR A 492 -24.64 -27.25 9.45
C TYR A 492 -23.98 -26.52 8.28
N LEU A 493 -23.21 -27.23 7.48
CA LEU A 493 -22.57 -26.72 6.27
C LEU A 493 -23.48 -26.98 5.08
N ALA A 494 -24.05 -25.92 4.51
CA ALA A 494 -24.96 -25.98 3.38
C ALA A 494 -24.32 -25.40 2.11
N GLY A 495 -24.50 -26.07 0.97
CA GLY A 495 -23.95 -25.64 -0.31
C GLY A 495 -24.35 -26.50 -1.48
N LEU A 496 -23.77 -26.24 -2.66
CA LEU A 496 -24.15 -26.92 -3.91
C LEU A 496 -23.41 -28.24 -4.17
N THR A 497 -22.25 -28.45 -3.54
CA THR A 497 -21.35 -29.60 -3.84
C THR A 497 -20.98 -30.31 -2.55
N LEU A 498 -21.48 -31.53 -2.38
CA LEU A 498 -21.28 -32.31 -1.15
C LEU A 498 -19.80 -32.58 -0.87
N ASP A 499 -19.03 -32.94 -1.88
CA ASP A 499 -17.59 -33.29 -1.71
C ASP A 499 -16.82 -32.13 -1.07
N LYS A 500 -17.06 -30.88 -1.52
CA LYS A 500 -16.42 -29.68 -0.92
C LYS A 500 -16.87 -29.40 0.51
N LEU A 501 -18.10 -29.75 0.85
CA LEU A 501 -18.61 -29.62 2.22
C LEU A 501 -17.99 -30.68 3.15
N GLU A 502 -17.81 -31.91 2.67
CA GLU A 502 -17.13 -32.97 3.43
C GLU A 502 -15.62 -32.66 3.61
N GLU A 503 -14.94 -32.11 2.57
CA GLU A 503 -13.57 -31.64 2.70
C GLU A 503 -13.45 -30.53 3.76
N LEU A 504 -14.38 -29.57 3.75
CA LEU A 504 -14.42 -28.49 4.75
C LEU A 504 -14.68 -29.04 6.14
N LYS A 505 -15.65 -29.96 6.30
CA LYS A 505 -15.96 -30.64 7.57
C LYS A 505 -14.73 -31.37 8.11
N ALA A 506 -14.05 -32.18 7.28
CA ALA A 506 -12.83 -32.87 7.68
C ALA A 506 -11.75 -31.89 8.18
N SER A 507 -11.61 -30.78 7.50
CA SER A 507 -10.66 -29.72 7.88
C SER A 507 -11.07 -29.03 9.20
N ILE A 508 -12.37 -28.76 9.43
CA ILE A 508 -12.87 -28.19 10.70
C ILE A 508 -12.63 -29.15 11.86
N LEU A 509 -12.93 -30.44 11.68
CA LEU A 509 -12.74 -31.45 12.71
C LEU A 509 -11.27 -31.71 13.06
N LYS A 510 -10.34 -31.40 12.14
CA LYS A 510 -8.91 -31.42 12.44
C LYS A 510 -8.52 -30.32 13.43
N ASP A 511 -9.11 -29.11 13.28
CA ASP A 511 -8.81 -27.95 14.12
C ASP A 511 -9.64 -27.93 15.41
N THR A 512 -10.87 -28.50 15.36
CA THR A 512 -11.83 -28.55 16.48
C THR A 512 -12.46 -29.94 16.53
N PRO A 513 -11.77 -30.97 17.10
CA PRO A 513 -12.20 -32.36 17.06
C PRO A 513 -13.57 -32.65 17.72
N ASP A 514 -13.93 -31.84 18.72
CA ASP A 514 -15.18 -32.01 19.48
C ASP A 514 -16.39 -31.33 18.84
N ALA A 515 -16.20 -30.66 17.71
CA ALA A 515 -17.30 -29.92 17.05
C ALA A 515 -18.27 -30.89 16.36
N LYS A 516 -19.57 -30.64 16.53
CA LYS A 516 -20.60 -31.40 15.81
C LYS A 516 -20.92 -30.71 14.50
N VAL A 517 -20.32 -31.18 13.41
CA VAL A 517 -20.43 -30.59 12.07
C VAL A 517 -21.20 -31.52 11.14
N PHE A 518 -22.21 -31.00 10.48
CA PHE A 518 -23.05 -31.71 9.52
C PHE A 518 -22.97 -31.03 8.15
N THR A 519 -23.15 -31.79 7.09
CA THR A 519 -23.10 -31.32 5.70
C THR A 519 -24.43 -31.62 5.01
N THR A 520 -24.89 -30.69 4.18
CA THR A 520 -26.13 -30.89 3.42
C THR A 520 -26.14 -30.06 2.12
N ILE A 521 -26.77 -30.63 1.08
CA ILE A 521 -27.09 -29.91 -0.17
C ILE A 521 -28.60 -29.62 -0.26
N ASP A 522 -29.40 -30.25 0.61
CA ASP A 522 -30.83 -30.00 0.79
C ASP A 522 -31.06 -29.57 2.24
N TYR A 523 -31.23 -28.29 2.47
CA TYR A 523 -31.25 -27.69 3.79
C TYR A 523 -32.61 -27.06 4.18
N ASP A 524 -33.56 -26.99 3.27
CA ASP A 524 -34.86 -26.33 3.54
C ASP A 524 -35.60 -26.98 4.70
N ASN A 525 -35.46 -28.31 4.87
CA ASN A 525 -36.08 -29.05 5.96
C ASN A 525 -35.38 -28.82 7.33
N LEU A 526 -34.21 -28.22 7.36
CA LEU A 526 -33.45 -27.96 8.57
C LEU A 526 -33.61 -26.52 9.08
N LEU A 527 -34.15 -25.62 8.27
CA LEU A 527 -34.29 -24.19 8.59
C LEU A 527 -35.10 -23.96 9.86
N ALA A 528 -36.10 -24.83 10.11
CA ALA A 528 -36.98 -24.77 11.28
C ALA A 528 -36.27 -25.02 12.63
N GLU A 529 -35.05 -25.55 12.63
CA GLU A 529 -34.27 -25.85 13.83
C GLU A 529 -33.18 -24.82 14.12
N MET A 530 -32.86 -23.94 13.16
CA MET A 530 -31.70 -23.05 13.24
C MET A 530 -31.95 -21.83 14.13
N ASP A 531 -31.04 -21.59 15.08
CA ASP A 531 -31.01 -20.39 15.91
C ASP A 531 -30.28 -19.23 15.23
N MET A 532 -29.33 -19.57 14.35
CA MET A 532 -28.59 -18.62 13.54
C MET A 532 -28.31 -19.18 12.15
N ILE A 533 -28.37 -18.33 11.13
CA ILE A 533 -27.99 -18.69 9.76
C ILE A 533 -27.03 -17.60 9.22
N VAL A 534 -25.96 -18.02 8.60
CA VAL A 534 -25.08 -17.14 7.80
C VAL A 534 -25.29 -17.46 6.33
N THR A 535 -25.62 -16.46 5.52
CA THR A 535 -25.67 -16.60 4.06
C THR A 535 -24.50 -15.88 3.43
N SER A 536 -23.75 -16.56 2.58
CA SER A 536 -22.53 -16.05 1.96
C SER A 536 -22.35 -16.63 0.55
N THR A 537 -23.42 -16.57 -0.24
CA THR A 537 -23.41 -17.13 -1.60
C THR A 537 -23.10 -16.08 -2.67
N SER A 538 -22.97 -16.52 -3.90
CA SER A 538 -22.90 -15.67 -5.09
C SER A 538 -24.22 -15.69 -5.87
N GLY A 539 -25.34 -15.77 -5.16
CA GLY A 539 -26.70 -15.90 -5.72
C GLY A 539 -27.21 -14.74 -6.56
N ALA A 540 -26.40 -13.68 -6.68
CA ALA A 540 -26.68 -12.52 -7.52
C ALA A 540 -28.04 -11.85 -7.25
N GLY A 541 -28.45 -11.81 -5.97
CA GLY A 541 -29.73 -11.18 -5.52
C GLY A 541 -30.96 -12.07 -5.63
N LYS A 542 -30.76 -13.37 -5.85
CA LYS A 542 -31.86 -14.36 -5.77
C LYS A 542 -31.92 -14.95 -4.36
N SER A 543 -33.17 -15.19 -3.87
CA SER A 543 -33.35 -15.85 -2.57
C SER A 543 -32.69 -17.23 -2.57
N VAL A 544 -31.84 -17.49 -1.58
CA VAL A 544 -31.08 -18.75 -1.46
C VAL A 544 -31.70 -19.72 -0.45
N LEU A 545 -32.69 -19.29 0.32
CA LEU A 545 -33.45 -20.11 1.26
C LEU A 545 -34.91 -19.67 1.35
N ASP A 546 -35.78 -20.56 1.78
CA ASP A 546 -37.20 -20.23 2.08
C ASP A 546 -37.31 -19.70 3.52
N ILE A 547 -37.35 -18.38 3.65
CA ILE A 547 -37.45 -17.72 4.96
C ILE A 547 -38.72 -18.09 5.72
N THR A 548 -39.78 -18.54 5.03
CA THR A 548 -41.05 -18.91 5.69
C THR A 548 -40.89 -20.15 6.59
N ARG A 549 -39.91 -20.96 6.34
CA ARG A 549 -39.58 -22.18 7.10
C ARG A 549 -38.62 -21.96 8.26
N VAL A 550 -38.03 -20.76 8.35
CA VAL A 550 -37.02 -20.47 9.38
C VAL A 550 -37.65 -20.36 10.76
N LYS A 551 -36.99 -20.88 11.78
CA LYS A 551 -37.38 -20.84 13.20
C LYS A 551 -37.69 -19.40 13.66
N PRO A 552 -38.83 -19.15 14.34
CA PRO A 552 -39.11 -17.82 14.91
C PRO A 552 -38.01 -17.34 15.84
N GLY A 553 -37.54 -16.10 15.63
CA GLY A 553 -36.42 -15.53 16.40
C GLY A 553 -35.03 -16.02 16.00
N CYS A 554 -34.91 -16.68 14.85
CA CYS A 554 -33.62 -16.92 14.25
C CYS A 554 -32.96 -15.59 13.84
N VAL A 555 -31.65 -15.53 13.97
CA VAL A 555 -30.83 -14.43 13.43
C VAL A 555 -30.20 -14.88 12.11
N ILE A 556 -30.51 -14.19 11.03
CA ILE A 556 -29.89 -14.44 9.72
C ILE A 556 -28.93 -13.31 9.43
N THR A 557 -27.66 -13.64 9.19
CA THR A 557 -26.61 -12.68 8.78
C THR A 557 -26.32 -12.87 7.31
N ASP A 558 -26.74 -11.93 6.49
CA ASP A 558 -26.52 -11.94 5.04
C ASP A 558 -25.24 -11.17 4.68
N VAL A 559 -24.20 -11.93 4.36
CA VAL A 559 -22.85 -11.38 4.01
C VAL A 559 -22.70 -11.15 2.51
N ALA A 560 -23.65 -11.66 1.71
CA ALA A 560 -23.59 -11.55 0.26
C ALA A 560 -23.80 -10.11 -0.22
N ARG A 561 -23.16 -9.77 -1.34
CA ARG A 561 -23.43 -8.53 -2.06
C ARG A 561 -23.45 -8.81 -3.58
N PRO A 562 -24.61 -8.67 -4.25
CA PRO A 562 -25.95 -8.34 -3.70
C PRO A 562 -26.44 -9.36 -2.70
N LEU A 563 -27.40 -8.94 -1.85
CA LEU A 563 -27.96 -9.75 -0.77
C LEU A 563 -28.55 -11.08 -1.27
N ASP A 564 -28.36 -12.14 -0.49
CA ASP A 564 -28.94 -13.47 -0.73
C ASP A 564 -30.43 -13.51 -0.34
N LEU A 565 -30.90 -12.54 0.47
CA LEU A 565 -32.30 -12.38 0.89
C LEU A 565 -32.82 -11.00 0.50
N PRO A 566 -33.58 -10.87 -0.62
CA PRO A 566 -34.21 -9.62 -1.01
C PRO A 566 -35.23 -9.09 0.02
N ALA A 567 -35.43 -7.77 0.04
CA ALA A 567 -36.35 -7.12 0.97
C ALA A 567 -37.78 -7.71 0.96
N SER A 568 -38.25 -8.16 -0.20
CA SER A 568 -39.54 -8.81 -0.36
C SER A 568 -39.64 -10.15 0.39
N GLU A 569 -38.54 -10.90 0.46
CA GLU A 569 -38.51 -12.14 1.24
C GLU A 569 -38.45 -11.86 2.73
N VAL A 570 -37.57 -10.94 3.15
CA VAL A 570 -37.42 -10.53 4.56
C VAL A 570 -38.76 -10.02 5.14
N ALA A 571 -39.54 -9.31 4.34
CA ALA A 571 -40.86 -8.78 4.77
C ALA A 571 -41.89 -9.85 5.14
N LYS A 572 -41.74 -11.10 4.67
CA LYS A 572 -42.64 -12.22 4.97
C LYS A 572 -42.51 -12.71 6.42
N ARG A 573 -41.38 -12.46 7.09
CA ARG A 573 -41.11 -12.98 8.45
C ARG A 573 -40.59 -11.87 9.39
N PRO A 574 -41.48 -11.01 9.88
CA PRO A 574 -41.13 -9.96 10.82
C PRO A 574 -40.70 -10.46 12.21
N ASP A 575 -40.83 -11.74 12.48
CA ASP A 575 -40.39 -12.46 13.68
C ASP A 575 -38.98 -13.09 13.54
N VAL A 576 -38.33 -12.91 12.40
CA VAL A 576 -36.94 -13.32 12.12
C VAL A 576 -36.10 -12.07 11.94
N LEU A 577 -34.94 -12.00 12.61
CA LEU A 577 -34.06 -10.85 12.48
C LEU A 577 -33.06 -11.12 11.34
N VAL A 578 -33.23 -10.44 10.22
CA VAL A 578 -32.29 -10.51 9.09
C VAL A 578 -31.41 -9.28 9.12
N ILE A 579 -30.14 -9.48 9.35
CA ILE A 579 -29.13 -8.43 9.40
C ILE A 579 -28.20 -8.55 8.20
N GLU A 580 -27.77 -7.41 7.71
CA GLU A 580 -26.69 -7.31 6.74
C GLU A 580 -25.35 -7.49 7.43
N SER A 581 -24.33 -7.92 6.69
CA SER A 581 -23.02 -8.17 7.28
C SER A 581 -22.42 -6.92 7.90
N GLY A 582 -21.62 -7.13 8.92
CA GLY A 582 -21.03 -6.10 9.77
C GLY A 582 -20.49 -4.90 9.03
N GLU A 583 -21.19 -3.81 9.17
CA GLU A 583 -20.73 -2.47 8.81
C GLU A 583 -19.88 -1.94 9.94
N ILE A 584 -18.82 -1.23 9.58
CA ILE A 584 -17.80 -0.78 10.51
C ILE A 584 -17.83 0.74 10.61
N GLU A 585 -17.95 1.25 11.81
CA GLU A 585 -17.78 2.66 12.12
C GLU A 585 -16.30 2.98 12.29
N LEU A 586 -15.85 4.02 11.60
CA LEU A 586 -14.47 4.49 11.66
C LEU A 586 -14.20 5.28 12.96
N PRO A 587 -12.96 5.24 13.48
CA PRO A 587 -12.61 5.85 14.77
C PRO A 587 -12.72 7.37 14.78
N THR A 588 -12.67 8.03 13.61
CA THR A 588 -12.75 9.48 13.46
C THR A 588 -13.59 9.86 12.26
N LYS A 589 -14.15 11.07 12.28
CA LYS A 589 -14.91 11.60 11.14
C LYS A 589 -14.02 11.79 9.92
N VAL A 590 -14.31 11.05 8.85
CA VAL A 590 -13.56 11.07 7.59
C VAL A 590 -13.88 12.33 6.79
N ARG A 591 -12.84 12.93 6.18
CA ARG A 591 -12.99 14.07 5.26
C ARG A 591 -12.99 13.60 3.81
N GLY A 592 -13.86 14.16 2.99
CA GLY A 592 -13.89 13.97 1.53
C GLY A 592 -14.51 12.64 1.08
N MET A 593 -15.00 11.81 1.99
CA MET A 593 -15.74 10.60 1.65
C MET A 593 -17.08 10.98 0.99
N LYS A 594 -17.33 10.44 -0.19
CA LYS A 594 -18.62 10.52 -0.86
C LYS A 594 -19.52 9.36 -0.43
N ASN A 595 -20.82 9.53 -0.61
CA ASN A 595 -21.81 8.49 -0.30
C ASN A 595 -21.50 7.19 -1.09
N ILE A 596 -21.39 6.09 -0.36
CA ILE A 596 -21.20 4.72 -0.89
C ILE A 596 -22.40 3.82 -0.58
N GLY A 597 -23.56 4.41 -0.24
CA GLY A 597 -24.77 3.69 0.15
C GLY A 597 -24.85 3.38 1.64
N LEU A 598 -24.01 4.01 2.47
CA LEU A 598 -23.97 3.82 3.93
C LEU A 598 -24.06 5.18 4.64
N PRO A 599 -24.46 5.20 5.93
CA PRO A 599 -24.42 6.40 6.75
C PRO A 599 -23.04 7.02 6.83
N ASP A 600 -22.97 8.30 7.23
CA ASP A 600 -21.71 9.00 7.43
C ASP A 600 -20.81 8.24 8.40
N ASN A 601 -19.53 8.15 8.06
CA ASN A 601 -18.49 7.51 8.84
C ASN A 601 -18.60 5.97 8.98
N VAL A 602 -19.55 5.37 8.30
CA VAL A 602 -19.75 3.91 8.24
C VAL A 602 -19.23 3.38 6.91
N ILE A 603 -18.53 2.26 6.95
CA ILE A 603 -17.92 1.63 5.78
C ILE A 603 -18.17 0.12 5.77
N TYR A 604 -18.06 -0.48 4.60
CA TYR A 604 -18.07 -1.94 4.46
C TYR A 604 -16.83 -2.56 5.11
N ALA A 605 -16.99 -3.71 5.74
CA ALA A 605 -15.90 -4.42 6.42
C ALA A 605 -14.70 -4.74 5.50
N CYS A 606 -14.93 -4.99 4.20
CA CYS A 606 -13.83 -5.20 3.26
C CYS A 606 -12.96 -3.95 3.04
N LEU A 607 -13.54 -2.76 3.06
CA LEU A 607 -12.81 -1.50 3.05
C LEU A 607 -12.09 -1.29 4.39
N ALA A 608 -12.75 -1.61 5.50
CA ALA A 608 -12.15 -1.53 6.83
C ALA A 608 -10.88 -2.38 6.97
N GLU A 609 -10.81 -3.59 6.38
CA GLU A 609 -9.59 -4.40 6.34
C GLU A 609 -8.43 -3.64 5.73
N THR A 610 -8.64 -3.02 4.58
CA THR A 610 -7.60 -2.25 3.88
C THR A 610 -7.13 -1.06 4.72
N ILE A 611 -8.05 -0.36 5.39
CA ILE A 611 -7.75 0.77 6.27
C ILE A 611 -6.98 0.31 7.50
N VAL A 612 -7.39 -0.79 8.14
CA VAL A 612 -6.72 -1.34 9.33
C VAL A 612 -5.29 -1.77 9.00
N LEU A 613 -5.08 -2.44 7.85
CA LEU A 613 -3.75 -2.80 7.38
C LEU A 613 -2.89 -1.56 7.12
N ALA A 614 -3.46 -0.51 6.54
CA ALA A 614 -2.76 0.75 6.36
C ALA A 614 -2.43 1.39 7.72
N LEU A 615 -3.36 1.49 8.66
CA LEU A 615 -3.11 2.03 10.01
C LEU A 615 -2.05 1.23 10.77
N GLU A 616 -1.97 -0.07 10.57
CA GLU A 616 -0.91 -0.92 11.17
C GLU A 616 0.43 -0.80 10.43
N GLY A 617 0.44 -0.31 9.18
CA GLY A 617 1.64 -0.25 8.33
C GLY A 617 2.00 -1.61 7.72
N ARG A 618 1.04 -2.50 7.59
CA ARG A 618 1.20 -3.82 6.96
C ARG A 618 0.83 -3.75 5.48
N PHE A 619 1.86 -3.57 4.67
CA PHE A 619 1.72 -3.47 3.22
C PHE A 619 2.07 -4.81 2.57
N GLU A 620 1.17 -5.77 2.74
CA GLU A 620 1.34 -7.14 2.25
C GLU A 620 0.05 -7.69 1.62
N VAL A 621 0.16 -8.78 0.89
CA VAL A 621 -1.00 -9.54 0.43
C VAL A 621 -1.60 -10.25 1.64
N PHE A 622 -2.72 -9.73 2.16
CA PHE A 622 -3.29 -10.25 3.40
C PHE A 622 -4.35 -11.31 3.16
N THR A 623 -5.45 -10.95 2.50
CA THR A 623 -6.52 -11.90 2.16
C THR A 623 -6.70 -11.96 0.64
N ILE A 624 -6.44 -13.12 0.02
CA ILE A 624 -6.73 -13.38 -1.40
C ILE A 624 -7.19 -14.83 -1.57
N GLY A 625 -7.81 -15.11 -2.72
CA GLY A 625 -8.28 -16.44 -3.03
C GLY A 625 -9.55 -16.81 -2.27
N ARG A 626 -9.91 -18.09 -2.37
CA ARG A 626 -11.13 -18.64 -1.76
C ARG A 626 -10.88 -19.33 -0.41
N ASN A 627 -9.63 -19.64 -0.09
CA ASN A 627 -9.24 -20.24 1.17
C ASN A 627 -8.77 -19.15 2.13
N THR A 628 -9.67 -18.66 2.96
CA THR A 628 -9.36 -17.66 3.98
C THR A 628 -8.87 -18.37 5.24
N GLU A 629 -7.70 -17.98 5.75
CA GLU A 629 -7.13 -18.50 7.00
C GLU A 629 -7.91 -17.90 8.18
N TRP A 630 -8.39 -18.74 9.09
CA TRP A 630 -9.19 -18.28 10.23
C TRP A 630 -8.35 -17.47 11.23
N GLU A 631 -7.06 -17.73 11.31
CA GLU A 631 -6.09 -16.96 12.09
C GLU A 631 -6.06 -15.49 11.64
N LYS A 632 -6.03 -15.26 10.34
CA LYS A 632 -6.10 -13.90 9.78
C LYS A 632 -7.42 -13.18 10.10
N VAL A 633 -8.51 -13.92 10.22
CA VAL A 633 -9.81 -13.35 10.63
C VAL A 633 -9.76 -12.88 12.08
N LYS A 634 -9.18 -13.69 12.99
CA LYS A 634 -8.96 -13.26 14.39
C LYS A 634 -7.98 -12.11 14.50
N GLU A 635 -6.92 -12.16 13.72
CA GLU A 635 -5.89 -11.13 13.71
C GLU A 635 -6.45 -9.78 13.27
N ILE A 636 -7.12 -9.73 12.11
CA ILE A 636 -7.67 -8.46 11.59
C ILE A 636 -8.76 -7.90 12.50
N TYR A 637 -9.55 -8.74 13.16
CA TYR A 637 -10.50 -8.32 14.17
C TYR A 637 -9.81 -7.63 15.35
N LYS A 638 -8.74 -8.24 15.90
CA LYS A 638 -7.96 -7.64 16.99
C LYS A 638 -7.32 -6.32 16.57
N LEU A 639 -6.76 -6.26 15.36
CA LEU A 639 -6.20 -5.03 14.79
C LEU A 639 -7.28 -3.96 14.61
N GLY A 640 -8.48 -4.33 14.15
CA GLY A 640 -9.61 -3.41 14.06
C GLY A 640 -9.96 -2.79 15.41
N LEU A 641 -10.06 -3.59 16.47
CA LEU A 641 -10.29 -3.10 17.84
C LEU A 641 -9.15 -2.19 18.32
N LYS A 642 -7.89 -2.58 18.09
CA LYS A 642 -6.70 -1.77 18.40
C LYS A 642 -6.77 -0.38 17.78
N HIS A 643 -7.23 -0.30 16.53
CA HIS A 643 -7.35 0.94 15.78
C HIS A 643 -8.69 1.67 16.00
N GLY A 644 -9.51 1.22 16.96
CA GLY A 644 -10.74 1.90 17.34
C GLY A 644 -11.91 1.72 16.37
N MET A 645 -11.85 0.71 15.51
CA MET A 645 -12.98 0.31 14.69
C MET A 645 -14.09 -0.22 15.59
N LYS A 646 -15.32 0.17 15.32
CA LYS A 646 -16.51 -0.30 16.04
C LYS A 646 -17.45 -0.97 15.07
N LEU A 647 -18.23 -1.93 15.60
CA LEU A 647 -19.40 -2.39 14.88
C LEU A 647 -20.36 -1.21 14.75
N ALA A 648 -20.76 -0.89 13.53
CA ALA A 648 -21.83 0.06 13.30
C ALA A 648 -23.17 -0.50 13.82
N ALA A 649 -24.20 0.27 13.79
CA ALA A 649 -25.53 -0.23 14.17
C ALA A 649 -25.87 -1.47 13.34
N ILE A 650 -26.59 -2.41 13.96
CA ILE A 650 -27.12 -3.58 13.23
C ILE A 650 -28.09 -3.07 12.19
N SER A 651 -27.80 -3.27 10.93
CA SER A 651 -28.62 -2.86 9.80
C SER A 651 -29.21 -4.06 9.06
N GLY A 652 -30.32 -3.85 8.41
CA GLY A 652 -30.96 -4.80 7.52
C GLY A 652 -31.54 -4.09 6.31
N VAL A 653 -32.24 -4.78 5.47
CA VAL A 653 -32.83 -4.28 4.20
C VAL A 653 -33.74 -3.03 4.36
N LYS A 654 -34.16 -2.70 5.56
CA LYS A 654 -34.98 -1.50 5.88
C LYS A 654 -34.18 -0.38 6.55
N GLY A 655 -32.88 -0.54 6.68
CA GLY A 655 -31.99 0.38 7.40
C GLY A 655 -31.61 -0.13 8.78
N VAL A 656 -31.20 0.79 9.67
CA VAL A 656 -30.68 0.48 11.01
C VAL A 656 -31.79 0.01 11.93
N TYR A 657 -31.58 -1.11 12.63
CA TYR A 657 -32.44 -1.60 13.69
C TYR A 657 -32.18 -0.87 15.01
N THR A 658 -33.20 -0.21 15.53
CA THR A 658 -33.18 0.35 16.90
C THR A 658 -33.43 -0.74 17.94
N ASP A 659 -33.16 -0.46 19.22
CA ASP A 659 -33.52 -1.38 20.32
C ASP A 659 -35.01 -1.69 20.36
N GLN A 660 -35.85 -0.71 20.00
CA GLN A 660 -37.29 -0.91 19.90
C GLN A 660 -37.69 -1.86 18.76
N ASP A 661 -36.98 -1.80 17.62
CA ASP A 661 -37.25 -2.70 16.50
C ASP A 661 -36.82 -4.13 16.85
N ILE A 662 -35.68 -4.31 17.50
CA ILE A 662 -35.24 -5.63 18.00
C ILE A 662 -36.24 -6.15 19.04
N ALA A 663 -36.71 -5.32 19.95
CA ALA A 663 -37.73 -5.70 20.95
C ALA A 663 -39.05 -6.14 20.28
N LYS A 664 -39.48 -5.47 19.19
CA LYS A 664 -40.66 -5.89 18.40
C LYS A 664 -40.43 -7.27 17.77
N VAL A 665 -39.25 -7.52 17.15
CA VAL A 665 -38.90 -8.82 16.58
C VAL A 665 -38.97 -9.90 17.67
N VAL A 666 -38.41 -9.64 18.86
CA VAL A 666 -38.40 -10.57 19.99
C VAL A 666 -39.85 -10.88 20.46
N ALA A 667 -40.69 -9.87 20.56
CA ALA A 667 -42.09 -10.07 20.96
C ALA A 667 -42.84 -10.94 19.94
N LEU A 668 -42.71 -10.65 18.66
CA LEU A 668 -43.31 -11.45 17.58
C LEU A 668 -42.75 -12.88 17.58
N ALA A 669 -41.45 -13.05 17.75
CA ALA A 669 -40.80 -14.37 17.81
C ALA A 669 -41.29 -15.19 18.99
N ARG A 670 -41.42 -14.61 20.19
CA ARG A 670 -41.99 -15.30 21.37
C ARG A 670 -43.43 -15.74 21.14
N LYS A 671 -44.25 -14.88 20.55
CA LYS A 671 -45.63 -15.23 20.20
C LYS A 671 -45.69 -16.36 19.17
N ALA A 672 -44.90 -16.26 18.10
CA ALA A 672 -44.82 -17.26 17.04
C ALA A 672 -44.34 -18.63 17.57
N ARG A 673 -43.39 -18.65 18.50
CA ARG A 673 -42.88 -19.90 19.13
C ARG A 673 -43.92 -20.70 19.86
N LEU A 674 -44.98 -20.07 20.38
CA LEU A 674 -46.06 -20.76 21.09
C LEU A 674 -46.89 -21.67 20.17
N THR A 675 -46.97 -21.30 18.91
CA THR A 675 -47.78 -22.03 17.90
C THR A 675 -46.93 -22.65 16.81
N TRP A 676 -45.62 -22.49 16.89
CA TRP A 676 -44.69 -22.95 15.86
C TRP A 676 -44.72 -24.46 15.72
N LYS A 677 -45.16 -24.91 14.57
CA LYS A 677 -45.00 -26.29 14.12
C LYS A 677 -44.10 -26.25 12.89
N ASP A 678 -43.09 -27.12 12.83
CA ASP A 678 -42.25 -27.24 11.66
C ASP A 678 -43.15 -27.49 10.42
N PRO A 679 -43.13 -26.59 9.41
CA PRO A 679 -43.96 -26.77 8.20
C PRO A 679 -43.57 -28.04 7.40
N GLY A 680 -42.42 -28.67 7.71
CA GLY A 680 -41.92 -29.88 7.09
C GLY A 680 -42.11 -31.17 7.92
N GLY A 681 -42.88 -31.14 9.03
CA GLY A 681 -42.97 -32.18 10.02
C GLY A 681 -43.48 -33.54 9.54
N THR A 682 -42.69 -34.28 8.79
CA THR A 682 -42.63 -35.73 8.84
C THR A 682 -41.16 -36.12 8.75
N ARG A 683 -40.54 -36.37 9.92
CA ARG A 683 -39.28 -37.15 9.94
C ARG A 683 -39.52 -38.49 9.25
N PRO A 684 -38.86 -38.83 8.15
CA PRO A 684 -38.69 -40.25 7.81
C PRO A 684 -37.79 -40.82 8.91
N ALA A 685 -38.31 -41.73 9.68
CA ALA A 685 -37.53 -42.55 10.62
C ALA A 685 -36.29 -43.04 9.91
N GLY A 686 -35.12 -42.72 10.48
CA GLY A 686 -33.84 -43.09 9.92
C GLY A 686 -33.72 -44.58 9.66
N LYS A 687 -33.85 -44.97 8.42
CA LYS A 687 -33.24 -46.20 7.91
C LYS A 687 -31.86 -45.81 7.40
N ALA A 688 -30.85 -46.21 8.16
CA ALA A 688 -29.49 -46.18 7.72
C ALA A 688 -29.39 -46.79 6.31
N ALA A 689 -29.12 -45.97 5.32
CA ALA A 689 -28.87 -46.44 3.97
C ALA A 689 -27.53 -47.19 3.98
N LYS A 690 -27.60 -48.52 3.79
CA LYS A 690 -26.43 -49.32 3.50
C LYS A 690 -25.73 -48.77 2.27
N PRO A 691 -24.40 -48.63 2.25
CA PRO A 691 -23.67 -48.10 1.11
C PRO A 691 -23.92 -48.99 -0.11
N LYS A 692 -24.52 -48.44 -1.15
CA LYS A 692 -24.57 -49.06 -2.48
C LYS A 692 -23.15 -49.10 -3.00
N ALA A 693 -22.67 -50.33 -3.25
CA ALA A 693 -21.39 -50.59 -3.90
C ALA A 693 -21.31 -49.78 -5.22
N VAL A 694 -20.33 -48.93 -5.33
CA VAL A 694 -19.99 -48.21 -6.55
C VAL A 694 -19.46 -49.21 -7.56
N ARG A 695 -20.26 -49.47 -8.59
CA ARG A 695 -19.85 -50.23 -9.77
C ARG A 695 -18.92 -49.34 -10.58
N ALA A 696 -17.68 -49.78 -10.80
CA ALA A 696 -16.69 -49.07 -11.61
C ALA A 696 -17.23 -48.78 -13.02
N PRO A 697 -16.98 -47.61 -13.58
CA PRO A 697 -17.38 -47.34 -14.95
C PRO A 697 -16.52 -48.11 -15.92
N ARG A 698 -17.16 -48.98 -16.71
CA ARG A 698 -16.56 -49.62 -17.89
C ARG A 698 -16.23 -48.56 -18.92
N ALA A 699 -14.97 -48.45 -19.27
CA ALA A 699 -14.49 -47.62 -20.38
C ALA A 699 -15.14 -48.06 -21.69
N ALA A 700 -15.97 -47.21 -22.26
CA ALA A 700 -16.45 -47.33 -23.65
C ALA A 700 -15.64 -46.38 -24.51
N VAL A 701 -14.64 -46.95 -25.16
CA VAL A 701 -13.96 -46.28 -26.30
C VAL A 701 -14.94 -46.25 -27.44
N LYS A 702 -15.47 -45.10 -27.79
CA LYS A 702 -16.10 -44.87 -29.10
C LYS A 702 -15.18 -43.98 -29.95
N ALA A 703 -14.66 -44.57 -31.01
CA ALA A 703 -13.91 -43.93 -32.07
C ALA A 703 -14.80 -42.92 -32.79
N ALA A 704 -14.30 -41.73 -32.99
CA ALA A 704 -14.90 -40.72 -33.85
C ALA A 704 -14.44 -40.96 -35.33
N PRO A 705 -15.28 -40.71 -36.31
CA PRO A 705 -14.92 -40.94 -37.72
C PRO A 705 -14.04 -39.84 -38.29
N ALA A 706 -13.08 -40.24 -39.12
CA ALA A 706 -12.14 -39.43 -39.87
C ALA A 706 -12.85 -38.50 -40.86
N ALA A 707 -12.55 -37.23 -40.80
CA ALA A 707 -12.92 -36.26 -41.83
C ALA A 707 -11.87 -36.27 -42.93
N LYS A 708 -12.33 -36.44 -44.17
CA LYS A 708 -11.56 -36.45 -45.43
C LYS A 708 -10.96 -35.07 -45.73
N ALA A 709 -9.67 -35.08 -46.08
CA ALA A 709 -8.98 -33.95 -46.71
C ALA A 709 -9.37 -33.79 -48.17
N PRO A 710 -9.47 -32.60 -48.75
CA PRO A 710 -9.52 -32.40 -50.20
C PRO A 710 -8.11 -32.19 -50.76
N ALA A 711 -7.97 -32.77 -51.99
CA ALA A 711 -6.77 -32.95 -52.75
C ALA A 711 -6.15 -31.64 -53.28
N SER A 712 -4.84 -31.72 -53.43
CA SER A 712 -3.92 -30.77 -54.06
C SER A 712 -4.17 -30.53 -55.54
N LYS A 713 -3.87 -29.34 -56.03
CA LYS A 713 -3.36 -29.11 -57.38
C LYS A 713 -2.10 -28.26 -57.37
N THR A 714 -1.14 -28.81 -58.04
CA THR A 714 0.23 -28.42 -58.36
C THR A 714 0.39 -27.14 -59.15
N ALA A 715 1.49 -26.41 -58.90
CA ALA A 715 2.49 -25.94 -59.91
C ALA A 715 3.64 -25.21 -59.20
N ALA A 716 4.77 -25.81 -59.28
CA ALA A 716 6.08 -25.52 -59.92
C ALA A 716 6.76 -24.17 -59.55
N GLY A 717 7.95 -24.25 -59.02
CA GLY A 717 9.07 -23.47 -59.48
C GLY A 717 9.87 -22.71 -58.44
N ASP A 718 11.04 -23.23 -58.17
CA ASP A 718 12.39 -22.71 -58.09
C ASP A 718 13.05 -22.34 -56.76
N LYS A 719 14.06 -23.19 -56.51
CA LYS A 719 15.42 -22.92 -55.99
C LYS A 719 15.66 -22.23 -54.65
N ALA A 720 16.18 -23.05 -53.74
CA ALA A 720 16.94 -22.68 -52.54
C ALA A 720 18.34 -22.10 -52.91
N PRO A 721 18.98 -21.38 -51.99
CA PRO A 721 20.33 -21.82 -51.58
C PRO A 721 20.54 -21.89 -50.05
N ALA A 722 21.20 -22.97 -49.74
CA ALA A 722 22.23 -23.29 -48.73
C ALA A 722 22.25 -22.60 -47.33
N ALA A 723 22.08 -23.44 -46.34
CA ALA A 723 22.38 -23.20 -44.92
C ALA A 723 23.88 -23.04 -44.68
N LYS A 724 24.23 -22.04 -43.83
CA LYS A 724 25.50 -21.99 -43.08
C LYS A 724 25.29 -22.31 -41.63
N LYS A 725 26.03 -23.34 -41.16
CA LYS A 725 26.14 -23.81 -39.78
C LYS A 725 26.74 -22.73 -38.89
N ALA A 726 26.17 -22.49 -37.72
CA ALA A 726 26.83 -21.78 -36.61
C ALA A 726 27.39 -22.80 -35.59
N PRO A 727 28.53 -22.49 -34.92
CA PRO A 727 29.21 -23.47 -34.09
C PRO A 727 28.68 -23.54 -32.65
N ALA A 728 28.84 -24.71 -32.05
CA ALA A 728 28.43 -25.08 -30.70
C ALA A 728 29.15 -24.28 -29.61
N ALA A 729 28.43 -23.70 -28.68
CA ALA A 729 28.96 -23.12 -27.45
C ALA A 729 29.13 -24.19 -26.36
N LYS A 730 30.31 -24.24 -25.78
CA LYS A 730 30.71 -25.14 -24.68
C LYS A 730 30.01 -24.76 -23.38
N ARG A 731 29.45 -25.77 -22.72
CA ARG A 731 28.94 -25.68 -21.33
C ARG A 731 30.13 -25.49 -20.36
N ALA A 732 30.00 -24.50 -19.46
CA ALA A 732 30.85 -24.34 -18.28
C ALA A 732 30.18 -25.07 -17.07
N PRO A 733 30.97 -25.57 -16.10
CA PRO A 733 30.48 -26.44 -15.04
C PRO A 733 29.80 -25.65 -13.89
N ALA A 734 28.79 -26.24 -13.32
CA ALA A 734 28.01 -25.72 -12.20
C ALA A 734 28.87 -25.68 -10.91
N THR A 735 28.99 -24.52 -10.30
CA THR A 735 29.52 -24.36 -8.94
C THR A 735 28.41 -24.64 -7.91
N ARG A 736 28.73 -25.60 -7.02
CA ARG A 736 27.90 -25.97 -5.86
C ARG A 736 27.92 -24.83 -4.83
N VAL A 737 26.74 -24.36 -4.43
CA VAL A 737 26.52 -23.49 -3.26
C VAL A 737 26.48 -24.37 -2.00
N PRO A 738 27.18 -24.02 -0.90
CA PRO A 738 27.12 -24.76 0.34
C PRO A 738 25.78 -24.51 1.08
N ARG A 739 25.19 -25.57 1.58
CA ARG A 739 24.02 -25.55 2.48
C ARG A 739 24.42 -24.93 3.83
N ALA A 740 23.73 -23.85 4.25
CA ALA A 740 23.84 -23.29 5.59
C ALA A 740 23.13 -24.18 6.61
N ALA A 741 23.77 -24.38 7.76
CA ALA A 741 23.27 -25.12 8.89
C ALA A 741 22.14 -24.36 9.62
N PRO A 742 21.21 -25.02 10.33
CA PRO A 742 20.09 -24.38 11.00
C PRO A 742 20.56 -23.59 12.24
N ARG A 743 20.17 -22.34 12.33
CA ARG A 743 20.37 -21.49 13.51
C ARG A 743 19.37 -21.89 14.61
N LYS A 744 19.91 -22.08 15.83
CA LYS A 744 19.16 -22.25 17.07
C LYS A 744 18.30 -21.01 17.36
N ALA A 745 17.09 -21.26 17.88
CA ALA A 745 16.18 -20.22 18.36
C ALA A 745 16.76 -19.53 19.61
N PRO A 746 16.49 -18.22 19.82
CA PRO A 746 16.88 -17.54 21.05
C PRO A 746 15.97 -17.91 22.23
N GLU A 747 16.58 -18.14 23.38
CA GLU A 747 15.92 -18.41 24.67
C GLU A 747 15.18 -17.18 25.17
N VAL A 748 14.00 -17.39 25.72
CA VAL A 748 13.13 -16.40 26.37
C VAL A 748 13.65 -16.16 27.79
N PRO A 749 13.83 -14.89 28.25
CA PRO A 749 14.14 -14.61 29.66
C PRO A 749 12.91 -14.80 30.55
N PRO A 750 13.08 -15.17 31.84
CA PRO A 750 11.97 -15.41 32.75
C PRO A 750 11.28 -14.11 33.18
N GLU A 751 9.97 -14.22 33.40
CA GLU A 751 9.09 -13.19 33.99
C GLU A 751 9.59 -12.71 35.35
N MET A 752 9.70 -11.40 35.51
CA MET A 752 9.73 -10.79 36.82
C MET A 752 8.31 -10.44 37.26
N THR A 753 7.88 -11.11 38.32
CA THR A 753 6.65 -10.84 39.06
C THR A 753 6.83 -9.64 40.00
N SER A 754 5.73 -8.86 40.15
CA SER A 754 5.30 -8.01 41.30
C SER A 754 6.12 -6.74 41.62
N GLU A 755 5.53 -5.60 41.61
CA GLU A 755 4.59 -4.97 42.56
C GLU A 755 3.87 -3.80 41.94
#